data_6932b3b0da3d2216fd9715c6d2ed2d20
#
_entry.id   6932b3b0da3d2216fd9715c6d2ed2d20
#
_cell.length_a   1.000
_cell.length_b   1.000
_cell.length_c   1.000
_cell.angle_alpha   90.00
_cell.angle_beta   90.00
_cell.angle_gamma   90.00
#
_symmetry.space_group_name_H-M   'P 1'
#
loop_
_entity.id
_entity.type
_entity.pdbx_description
1 polymer ?
#
loop_
_entity_poly.entity_id
_entity_poly.type
_entity_poly.pdbx_seq_one_letter_code
_entity_poly.pdbx_strand_id
1 'polypeptide(L)'
;MNVVQRTPAPATDVTDLRAALETDAKSLFQIEPRMTVRVGVVARSRDEPGAVPVILDPVLSYLQDLLHDFHRSDRHAPGSALGTVRQYAQDADADLRLVCPLSGPATLEAARVAREAGLPIEAILRYNRQTHREILAPDDRISFDTALESPTLEGLLELDTISPQNSRMARRLAERSVIAHSDLVIYLGDAENPSNQEIGLALQEAKRSGMLVMSMCGPQRICLWEPDTLAVDPAEDGDWYSVVDPEGQQKLRHALARMLGLPETPPSTATPEPSVRTPWGALIGGLRSAWRAVFGPEGHGSSRSEESCLEDFYAEEARVGGNHCGFYTLRWLFTENRLPRWSRHVDYRLDANLIGRPDADGSGEAAAWIETIDHVRQHCGETFAEGFEHILRRRWIYADNLAIHYSNLYRTAYIKNFALSGVAVSIALLSIFLGGLTGLKAIAVVVELLVIRAIIRTFKAEKEGAWHQRWMHYRALAEALRPSRLPALLGNVSGQLALTPSVDPGSNWVAWYVRATFREVPLPSGKLDQDALRRVLKLASEEEIGEAAKDGKQGSGQIAFHTSNHRRSYHLDHNLHVWANRTLTLTIVAGVAFVALYLLYTFNDSKLWKKMISGYKPLATVLGGILPTYGAVFFGIRAVGDFRASAHQSERMVRQLERLKLMIEGEIQDPHLHRTQDIFALLSKTLADDQRVWAMIYAEREVTQGF
;
A
#
# COMPACT_ATOMS: atom_id res chain seq x y z
N MET A 1 -35.88 30.13 -3.24
CA MET A 1 -36.44 29.58 -4.48
C MET A 1 -35.84 30.35 -5.63
N ASN A 2 -34.91 29.77 -6.33
CA ASN A 2 -34.59 29.97 -7.74
C ASN A 2 -33.48 28.98 -8.10
N VAL A 3 -33.92 27.85 -8.66
CA VAL A 3 -33.05 26.85 -9.27
C VAL A 3 -32.57 27.41 -10.60
N VAL A 4 -31.33 27.79 -10.68
CA VAL A 4 -30.68 28.11 -11.95
C VAL A 4 -30.30 26.82 -12.63
N GLN A 5 -31.13 26.41 -13.61
CA GLN A 5 -30.76 25.41 -14.59
C GLN A 5 -29.58 25.91 -15.40
N ARG A 6 -28.37 25.32 -15.19
CA ARG A 6 -27.25 25.51 -16.11
C ARG A 6 -27.45 24.55 -17.29
N THR A 7 -27.73 25.13 -18.45
CA THR A 7 -27.65 24.49 -19.76
C THR A 7 -26.23 23.97 -20.01
N PRO A 8 -26.05 22.75 -20.53
CA PRO A 8 -24.74 22.27 -20.89
C PRO A 8 -24.17 23.04 -22.08
N ALA A 9 -22.91 23.47 -21.98
CA ALA A 9 -22.17 24.08 -23.06
C ALA A 9 -21.99 23.07 -24.23
N PRO A 10 -21.85 23.59 -25.49
CA PRO A 10 -21.75 22.74 -26.66
C PRO A 10 -20.46 21.88 -26.61
N ALA A 11 -20.57 20.66 -27.13
CA ALA A 11 -19.51 19.67 -27.19
C ALA A 11 -18.26 20.24 -27.89
N THR A 12 -17.28 20.59 -27.07
CA THR A 12 -15.88 20.73 -27.52
C THR A 12 -15.34 19.37 -27.83
N ASP A 13 -14.48 19.29 -28.84
CA ASP A 13 -13.95 18.11 -29.46
C ASP A 13 -13.48 17.06 -28.41
N VAL A 14 -13.93 15.81 -28.54
CA VAL A 14 -13.65 14.71 -27.61
C VAL A 14 -12.14 14.48 -27.43
N THR A 15 -11.33 14.89 -28.40
CA THR A 15 -9.86 14.83 -28.36
C THR A 15 -9.24 15.87 -27.42
N ASP A 16 -9.78 17.08 -27.36
CA ASP A 16 -9.30 18.16 -26.48
C ASP A 16 -9.73 17.91 -25.02
N LEU A 17 -10.93 17.37 -24.82
CA LEU A 17 -11.38 16.92 -23.50
C LEU A 17 -10.51 15.75 -22.97
N ARG A 18 -10.05 14.89 -23.87
CA ARG A 18 -9.20 13.76 -23.55
C ARG A 18 -7.79 14.19 -23.13
N ALA A 19 -7.20 15.17 -23.79
CA ALA A 19 -5.90 15.75 -23.46
C ALA A 19 -5.95 16.54 -22.13
N ALA A 20 -7.02 17.28 -21.89
CA ALA A 20 -7.24 18.01 -20.64
C ALA A 20 -7.44 17.06 -19.44
N LEU A 21 -8.18 15.97 -19.63
CA LEU A 21 -8.38 14.94 -18.61
C LEU A 21 -7.09 14.16 -18.31
N GLU A 22 -6.22 13.94 -19.30
CA GLU A 22 -4.92 13.28 -19.12
C GLU A 22 -3.94 14.14 -18.30
N THR A 23 -4.01 15.45 -18.44
CA THR A 23 -3.15 16.40 -17.71
C THR A 23 -3.69 16.69 -16.30
N ASP A 24 -5.00 16.66 -16.13
CA ASP A 24 -5.67 17.02 -14.88
C ASP A 24 -5.86 15.82 -13.92
N ALA A 25 -5.82 14.58 -14.45
CA ALA A 25 -6.04 13.39 -13.64
C ALA A 25 -4.97 13.18 -12.54
N LYS A 26 -3.72 13.60 -12.79
CA LYS A 26 -2.64 13.51 -11.78
C LYS A 26 -2.82 14.56 -10.67
N SER A 27 -3.22 15.77 -11.01
CA SER A 27 -3.48 16.84 -10.04
C SER A 27 -4.65 16.49 -9.10
N LEU A 28 -5.63 15.70 -9.58
CA LEU A 28 -6.77 15.25 -8.80
C LEU A 28 -6.42 14.27 -7.67
N PHE A 29 -5.32 13.49 -7.83
CA PHE A 29 -4.94 12.49 -6.84
C PHE A 29 -3.98 13.00 -5.78
N GLN A 30 -3.33 14.18 -6.00
CA GLN A 30 -2.30 14.70 -5.09
C GLN A 30 -1.34 13.58 -4.63
N ILE A 31 -0.75 12.88 -5.61
CA ILE A 31 0.01 11.64 -5.36
C ILE A 31 1.28 11.94 -4.54
N GLU A 32 1.94 13.08 -4.86
CA GLU A 32 3.12 13.50 -4.12
C GLU A 32 2.70 14.04 -2.75
N PRO A 33 3.23 13.49 -1.64
CA PRO A 33 2.88 13.94 -0.31
C PRO A 33 3.47 15.32 -0.01
N ARG A 34 2.73 16.12 0.77
CA ARG A 34 3.24 17.37 1.35
C ARG A 34 4.22 17.04 2.49
N MET A 35 5.30 17.81 2.60
CA MET A 35 6.23 17.66 3.73
C MET A 35 5.57 18.21 5.00
N THR A 36 5.04 17.32 5.84
CA THR A 36 4.35 17.67 7.08
C THR A 36 5.03 16.99 8.25
N VAL A 37 5.22 17.71 9.36
CA VAL A 37 5.72 17.19 10.63
C VAL A 37 4.81 17.63 11.75
N ARG A 38 4.42 16.69 12.62
CA ARG A 38 3.60 16.93 13.80
C ARG A 38 4.44 16.83 15.05
N VAL A 39 4.45 17.90 15.82
CA VAL A 39 5.15 18.00 17.10
C VAL A 39 4.14 17.86 18.22
N GLY A 40 4.15 16.73 18.91
CA GLY A 40 3.34 16.50 20.09
C GLY A 40 3.99 17.11 21.33
N VAL A 41 3.24 17.86 22.12
CA VAL A 41 3.73 18.37 23.42
C VAL A 41 3.00 17.70 24.55
N VAL A 42 3.77 17.06 25.43
CA VAL A 42 3.29 16.41 26.65
C VAL A 42 4.03 17.04 27.83
N ALA A 43 3.31 17.46 28.87
CA ALA A 43 3.88 18.16 30.01
C ALA A 43 3.47 17.51 31.33
N ARG A 44 4.34 17.62 32.33
CA ARG A 44 4.03 17.22 33.69
C ARG A 44 3.09 18.23 34.35
N SER A 45 2.24 17.74 35.23
CA SER A 45 1.17 18.55 35.91
C SER A 45 1.66 19.68 36.80
N ARG A 46 2.95 19.80 37.06
CA ARG A 46 3.53 20.77 38.02
C ARG A 46 4.56 21.73 37.41
N ASP A 47 4.69 21.74 36.09
CA ASP A 47 5.72 22.53 35.44
C ASP A 47 5.35 24.02 35.45
N GLU A 48 6.35 24.87 35.72
CA GLU A 48 6.19 26.31 35.73
C GLU A 48 5.96 26.84 34.30
N PRO A 49 4.85 27.57 34.07
CA PRO A 49 4.51 28.04 32.73
C PRO A 49 5.53 29.02 32.14
N GLY A 50 6.24 29.74 32.98
CA GLY A 50 7.21 30.75 32.57
C GLY A 50 8.48 30.22 31.90
N ALA A 51 8.80 28.93 32.04
CA ALA A 51 9.96 28.32 31.40
C ALA A 51 9.65 27.80 29.97
N VAL A 52 8.39 27.53 29.68
CA VAL A 52 7.96 26.92 28.40
C VAL A 52 8.30 27.78 27.17
N PRO A 53 8.05 29.09 27.12
CA PRO A 53 8.38 29.92 25.96
C PRO A 53 9.87 29.96 25.68
N VAL A 54 10.68 30.06 26.72
CA VAL A 54 12.16 30.14 26.63
C VAL A 54 12.74 28.89 26.00
N ILE A 55 12.06 27.76 26.17
CA ILE A 55 12.53 26.45 25.72
C ILE A 55 11.93 26.11 24.34
N LEU A 56 10.63 26.30 24.17
CA LEU A 56 9.86 25.80 23.04
C LEU A 56 9.99 26.69 21.80
N ASP A 57 10.04 28.01 21.98
CA ASP A 57 10.11 28.96 20.87
C ASP A 57 11.36 28.77 19.99
N PRO A 58 12.59 28.67 20.57
CA PRO A 58 13.78 28.37 19.76
C PRO A 58 13.73 27.01 19.06
N VAL A 59 13.10 26.02 19.69
CA VAL A 59 12.97 24.67 19.09
C VAL A 59 12.00 24.69 17.92
N LEU A 60 10.83 25.27 18.07
CA LEU A 60 9.84 25.35 16.99
C LEU A 60 10.35 26.20 15.82
N SER A 61 11.01 27.33 16.10
CA SER A 61 11.64 28.17 15.08
C SER A 61 12.71 27.38 14.32
N TYR A 62 13.59 26.67 15.01
CA TYR A 62 14.62 25.85 14.37
C TYR A 62 14.01 24.70 13.55
N LEU A 63 12.97 24.03 14.05
CA LEU A 63 12.28 22.97 13.31
C LEU A 63 11.64 23.52 12.02
N GLN A 64 11.04 24.71 12.09
CA GLN A 64 10.43 25.37 10.94
C GLN A 64 11.48 25.73 9.89
N ASP A 65 12.60 26.33 10.31
CA ASP A 65 13.72 26.67 9.40
C ASP A 65 14.31 25.41 8.78
N LEU A 66 14.47 24.33 9.56
CA LEU A 66 15.00 23.07 9.11
C LEU A 66 14.09 22.39 8.09
N LEU A 67 12.77 22.40 8.29
CA LEU A 67 11.81 21.87 7.31
C LEU A 67 11.81 22.68 6.02
N HIS A 68 11.93 23.99 6.12
CA HIS A 68 12.10 24.86 4.95
C HIS A 68 13.38 24.54 4.18
N ASP A 69 14.47 24.31 4.88
CA ASP A 69 15.76 23.90 4.28
C ASP A 69 15.64 22.54 3.58
N PHE A 70 15.02 21.57 4.24
CA PHE A 70 14.80 20.26 3.65
C PHE A 70 13.93 20.34 2.39
N HIS A 71 12.82 21.06 2.45
CA HIS A 71 11.94 21.26 1.31
C HIS A 71 12.62 21.97 0.14
N ARG A 72 13.47 22.98 0.43
CA ARG A 72 14.27 23.67 -0.58
C ARG A 72 15.36 22.76 -1.17
N SER A 73 15.98 21.92 -0.35
CA SER A 73 16.99 20.94 -0.78
C SER A 73 16.38 19.89 -1.69
N ASP A 74 15.17 19.39 -1.38
CA ASP A 74 14.41 18.44 -2.21
C ASP A 74 14.05 19.04 -3.58
N ARG A 75 13.87 20.36 -3.67
CA ARG A 75 13.65 21.08 -4.97
C ARG A 75 14.90 21.10 -5.86
N HIS A 76 16.09 21.16 -5.31
CA HIS A 76 17.29 21.57 -6.05
C HIS A 76 18.32 20.45 -6.23
N ALA A 77 18.29 19.42 -5.42
CA ALA A 77 19.23 18.31 -5.47
C ALA A 77 18.50 16.99 -5.65
N PRO A 78 18.66 16.33 -6.79
CA PRO A 78 18.39 14.91 -6.87
C PRO A 78 19.41 14.20 -5.96
N GLY A 79 19.01 13.73 -4.81
CA GLY A 79 19.94 13.13 -3.84
C GLY A 79 19.32 12.92 -2.47
N SER A 80 18.07 12.49 -2.43
CA SER A 80 17.42 12.04 -1.19
C SER A 80 17.98 10.69 -0.74
N ALA A 81 17.67 10.23 0.47
CA ALA A 81 17.99 8.87 0.92
C ALA A 81 17.40 7.78 0.00
N LEU A 82 16.37 8.12 -0.76
CA LEU A 82 15.79 7.33 -1.85
C LEU A 82 16.34 7.73 -3.24
N GLY A 83 17.51 8.42 -3.32
CA GLY A 83 18.26 8.74 -4.54
C GLY A 83 17.92 10.06 -5.21
N THR A 84 17.73 10.01 -6.53
CA THR A 84 17.54 11.21 -7.36
C THR A 84 16.09 11.67 -7.49
N VAL A 85 15.16 10.97 -6.84
CA VAL A 85 13.71 11.23 -6.97
C VAL A 85 13.25 12.26 -5.97
N ARG A 86 12.46 13.21 -6.43
CA ARG A 86 11.73 14.12 -5.53
C ARG A 86 10.71 13.33 -4.71
N GLN A 87 10.76 13.52 -3.40
CA GLN A 87 9.90 12.79 -2.47
C GLN A 87 8.61 13.53 -2.17
N TYR A 88 8.66 14.87 -2.11
CA TYR A 88 7.56 15.70 -1.65
C TYR A 88 7.06 16.66 -2.73
N ALA A 89 5.79 17.05 -2.63
CA ALA A 89 5.14 18.00 -3.50
C ALA A 89 5.88 19.35 -3.49
N GLN A 90 6.10 19.92 -4.68
CA GLN A 90 6.89 21.14 -4.86
C GLN A 90 6.08 22.42 -4.78
N ASP A 91 4.81 22.32 -5.05
CA ASP A 91 3.82 23.42 -5.10
C ASP A 91 3.19 23.72 -3.75
N ALA A 92 3.47 22.88 -2.72
CA ALA A 92 3.01 23.06 -1.36
C ALA A 92 4.19 23.33 -0.42
N ASP A 93 4.10 24.34 0.43
CA ASP A 93 5.11 24.60 1.47
C ASP A 93 5.14 23.49 2.53
N ALA A 94 6.31 23.33 3.18
CA ALA A 94 6.45 22.44 4.32
C ALA A 94 5.55 22.91 5.48
N ASP A 95 4.95 21.98 6.18
CA ASP A 95 3.95 22.23 7.22
C ASP A 95 4.43 21.67 8.57
N LEU A 96 4.49 22.53 9.58
CA LEU A 96 4.82 22.15 10.98
C LEU A 96 3.59 22.38 11.85
N ARG A 97 3.07 21.32 12.48
CA ARG A 97 1.86 21.36 13.30
C ARG A 97 2.17 21.04 14.73
N LEU A 98 1.52 21.76 15.67
CA LEU A 98 1.60 21.45 17.08
C LEU A 98 0.40 20.59 17.51
N VAL A 99 0.66 19.46 18.18
CA VAL A 99 -0.36 18.60 18.77
C VAL A 99 -0.27 18.69 20.30
N CYS A 100 -1.33 19.13 20.96
CA CYS A 100 -1.27 19.32 22.42
C CYS A 100 -2.61 19.04 23.14
N PRO A 101 -2.57 18.62 24.43
CA PRO A 101 -3.78 18.27 25.18
C PRO A 101 -4.48 19.46 25.85
N LEU A 102 -3.97 20.68 25.77
CA LEU A 102 -4.48 21.90 26.40
C LEU A 102 -4.89 21.70 27.88
N SER A 103 -4.13 20.94 28.64
CA SER A 103 -4.59 20.33 29.91
C SER A 103 -3.98 20.93 31.17
N GLY A 104 -3.17 21.97 31.03
CA GLY A 104 -2.51 22.67 32.12
C GLY A 104 -1.61 23.80 31.63
N PRO A 105 -1.00 24.56 32.54
CA PRO A 105 -0.27 25.78 32.21
C PRO A 105 0.79 25.60 31.11
N ALA A 106 1.61 24.55 31.20
CA ALA A 106 2.69 24.31 30.26
C ALA A 106 2.19 23.99 28.83
N THR A 107 1.11 23.20 28.69
CA THR A 107 0.56 22.87 27.36
C THR A 107 -0.26 24.02 26.77
N LEU A 108 -0.89 24.85 27.61
CA LEU A 108 -1.55 26.07 27.16
C LEU A 108 -0.54 27.11 26.67
N GLU A 109 0.58 27.22 27.39
CA GLU A 109 1.68 28.08 27.02
C GLU A 109 2.35 27.61 25.71
N ALA A 110 2.49 26.29 25.51
CA ALA A 110 2.96 25.73 24.24
C ALA A 110 2.03 26.10 23.06
N ALA A 111 0.71 26.04 23.28
CA ALA A 111 -0.25 26.48 22.28
C ALA A 111 -0.17 27.98 22.01
N ARG A 112 0.11 28.81 23.03
CA ARG A 112 0.34 30.25 22.86
C ARG A 112 1.56 30.53 21.97
N VAL A 113 2.68 29.86 22.26
CA VAL A 113 3.92 29.99 21.47
C VAL A 113 3.68 29.59 20.01
N ALA A 114 3.03 28.45 19.76
CA ALA A 114 2.72 28.00 18.42
C ALA A 114 1.81 28.98 17.66
N ARG A 115 0.78 29.53 18.34
CA ARG A 115 -0.12 30.55 17.77
C ARG A 115 0.64 31.81 17.38
N GLU A 116 1.56 32.30 18.24
CA GLU A 116 2.38 33.48 17.95
C GLU A 116 3.35 33.25 16.81
N ALA A 117 3.83 32.02 16.63
CA ALA A 117 4.62 31.59 15.47
C ALA A 117 3.76 31.33 14.21
N GLY A 118 2.43 31.45 14.29
CA GLY A 118 1.52 31.19 13.18
C GLY A 118 1.38 29.70 12.79
N LEU A 119 1.77 28.79 13.68
CA LEU A 119 1.71 27.34 13.42
C LEU A 119 0.28 26.79 13.62
N PRO A 120 -0.18 25.86 12.78
CA PRO A 120 -1.40 25.12 13.01
C PRO A 120 -1.36 24.32 14.32
N ILE A 121 -2.49 24.33 15.04
CA ILE A 121 -2.65 23.64 16.32
C ILE A 121 -3.72 22.56 16.18
N GLU A 122 -3.39 21.35 16.61
CA GLU A 122 -4.30 20.22 16.73
C GLU A 122 -4.45 19.88 18.23
N ALA A 123 -5.66 20.05 18.78
CA ALA A 123 -5.89 19.88 20.22
C ALA A 123 -6.60 18.56 20.52
N ILE A 124 -6.12 17.83 21.54
CA ILE A 124 -6.72 16.58 22.03
C ILE A 124 -7.11 16.75 23.50
N LEU A 125 -8.39 16.96 23.76
CA LEU A 125 -8.90 17.20 25.11
C LEU A 125 -9.19 15.88 25.84
N ARG A 126 -8.95 15.85 27.16
CA ARG A 126 -9.25 14.68 28.03
C ARG A 126 -10.74 14.41 28.19
N TYR A 127 -11.55 15.45 28.04
CA TYR A 127 -13.00 15.45 28.22
C TYR A 127 -13.66 16.34 27.18
N ASN A 128 -15.00 16.41 27.16
CA ASN A 128 -15.68 17.44 26.37
C ASN A 128 -15.25 18.84 26.84
N ARG A 129 -15.37 19.84 25.96
CA ARG A 129 -14.89 21.23 26.20
C ARG A 129 -15.33 21.83 27.51
N GLN A 130 -16.60 21.64 27.86
CA GLN A 130 -17.16 22.22 29.08
C GLN A 130 -16.52 21.60 30.32
N THR A 131 -16.54 20.27 30.42
CA THR A 131 -15.92 19.56 31.57
C THR A 131 -14.42 19.81 31.61
N HIS A 132 -13.74 19.87 30.49
CA HIS A 132 -12.31 20.15 30.41
C HIS A 132 -12.00 21.56 30.98
N ARG A 133 -12.77 22.56 30.55
CA ARG A 133 -12.66 23.95 31.04
C ARG A 133 -12.94 24.07 32.56
N GLU A 134 -13.95 23.34 33.08
CA GLU A 134 -14.31 23.38 34.49
C GLU A 134 -13.20 22.84 35.41
N ILE A 135 -12.41 21.88 34.94
CA ILE A 135 -11.30 21.26 35.69
C ILE A 135 -10.06 22.15 35.72
N LEU A 136 -9.88 23.03 34.74
CA LEU A 136 -8.74 23.95 34.68
C LEU A 136 -8.80 24.99 35.78
N ALA A 137 -7.62 25.45 36.25
CA ALA A 137 -7.51 26.57 37.16
C ALA A 137 -8.15 27.85 36.55
N PRO A 138 -8.68 28.77 37.36
CA PRO A 138 -9.36 29.97 36.85
C PRO A 138 -8.54 30.78 35.84
N ASP A 139 -7.25 30.92 36.08
CA ASP A 139 -6.33 31.66 35.20
C ASP A 139 -6.09 30.96 33.88
N ASP A 140 -6.04 29.61 33.90
CA ASP A 140 -5.84 28.76 32.71
C ASP A 140 -7.07 28.74 31.77
N ARG A 141 -8.27 29.02 32.31
CA ARG A 141 -9.52 29.04 31.54
C ARG A 141 -9.50 30.10 30.43
N ILE A 142 -8.92 31.26 30.74
CA ILE A 142 -8.81 32.37 29.76
C ILE A 142 -7.88 31.94 28.61
N SER A 143 -6.74 31.34 28.95
CA SER A 143 -5.78 30.86 27.96
C SER A 143 -6.36 29.72 27.09
N PHE A 144 -7.15 28.84 27.74
CA PHE A 144 -7.87 27.75 27.04
C PHE A 144 -8.93 28.30 26.06
N ASP A 145 -9.78 29.23 26.54
CA ASP A 145 -10.81 29.84 25.67
C ASP A 145 -10.14 30.56 24.47
N THR A 146 -9.04 31.29 24.74
CA THR A 146 -8.26 31.96 23.68
C THR A 146 -7.65 30.96 22.67
N ALA A 147 -7.18 29.81 23.14
CA ALA A 147 -6.65 28.77 22.25
C ALA A 147 -7.75 28.15 21.37
N LEU A 148 -8.95 27.94 21.91
CA LEU A 148 -10.09 27.41 21.16
C LEU A 148 -10.65 28.39 20.12
N GLU A 149 -10.55 29.71 20.36
CA GLU A 149 -10.99 30.75 19.43
C GLU A 149 -9.91 31.13 18.41
N SER A 150 -8.74 30.50 18.48
CA SER A 150 -7.62 30.82 17.58
C SER A 150 -7.92 30.38 16.14
N PRO A 151 -7.62 31.21 15.14
CA PRO A 151 -7.71 30.85 13.74
C PRO A 151 -6.68 29.77 13.33
N THR A 152 -5.66 29.53 14.15
CA THR A 152 -4.66 28.50 13.94
C THR A 152 -5.10 27.12 14.46
N LEU A 153 -6.25 27.00 15.12
CA LEU A 153 -6.79 25.72 15.57
C LEU A 153 -7.44 24.99 14.40
N GLU A 154 -6.75 23.99 13.84
CA GLU A 154 -7.24 23.22 12.70
C GLU A 154 -8.00 21.96 13.11
N GLY A 155 -7.69 21.36 14.27
CA GLY A 155 -8.32 20.13 14.76
C GLY A 155 -8.61 20.17 16.25
N LEU A 156 -9.78 19.62 16.65
CA LEU A 156 -10.16 19.52 18.06
C LEU A 156 -10.86 18.20 18.35
N LEU A 157 -10.16 17.28 19.01
CA LEU A 157 -10.65 15.98 19.42
C LEU A 157 -10.98 15.97 20.92
N GLU A 158 -12.23 15.69 21.26
CA GLU A 158 -12.72 15.63 22.64
C GLU A 158 -12.89 14.17 23.09
N LEU A 159 -12.02 13.67 24.01
CA LEU A 159 -12.05 12.30 24.50
C LEU A 159 -13.03 12.16 25.67
N ASP A 160 -14.33 12.08 25.40
CA ASP A 160 -15.39 12.05 26.43
C ASP A 160 -15.81 10.61 26.80
N THR A 161 -14.84 9.73 26.96
CA THR A 161 -15.07 8.30 27.26
C THR A 161 -14.86 7.93 28.73
N ILE A 162 -14.27 8.79 29.54
CA ILE A 162 -13.90 8.52 30.92
C ILE A 162 -14.49 9.58 31.86
N SER A 163 -15.08 9.12 32.95
CA SER A 163 -15.57 10.01 34.00
C SER A 163 -14.44 10.87 34.61
N PRO A 164 -14.69 12.16 34.91
CA PRO A 164 -13.75 13.04 35.61
C PRO A 164 -13.21 12.47 36.93
N GLN A 165 -13.92 11.55 37.56
CA GLN A 165 -13.48 10.85 38.75
C GLN A 165 -12.23 9.97 38.49
N ASN A 166 -11.97 9.54 37.27
CA ASN A 166 -10.78 8.78 36.89
C ASN A 166 -9.80 9.64 36.07
N SER A 167 -9.40 10.77 36.62
CA SER A 167 -8.57 11.77 35.94
C SER A 167 -7.20 11.26 35.48
N ARG A 168 -6.60 10.29 36.19
CA ARG A 168 -5.32 9.66 35.79
C ARG A 168 -5.46 8.88 34.51
N MET A 169 -6.54 8.11 34.34
CA MET A 169 -6.78 7.35 33.14
C MET A 169 -7.10 8.24 31.94
N ALA A 170 -7.93 9.27 32.14
CA ALA A 170 -8.25 10.24 31.10
C ALA A 170 -7.00 11.00 30.63
N ARG A 171 -6.11 11.38 31.55
CA ARG A 171 -4.82 11.97 31.20
C ARG A 171 -3.96 11.03 30.34
N ARG A 172 -3.80 9.77 30.76
CA ARG A 172 -3.02 8.78 30.00
C ARG A 172 -3.56 8.55 28.59
N LEU A 173 -4.88 8.52 28.43
CA LEU A 173 -5.49 8.37 27.11
C LEU A 173 -5.23 9.57 26.21
N ALA A 174 -5.35 10.79 26.74
CA ALA A 174 -5.04 12.00 25.96
C ALA A 174 -3.56 12.04 25.57
N GLU A 175 -2.65 11.75 26.50
CA GLU A 175 -1.21 11.67 26.22
C GLU A 175 -0.90 10.60 25.16
N ARG A 176 -1.49 9.39 25.28
CA ARG A 176 -1.35 8.34 24.28
C ARG A 176 -1.87 8.78 22.90
N SER A 177 -2.99 9.48 22.84
CA SER A 177 -3.55 10.00 21.60
C SER A 177 -2.67 11.10 21.00
N VAL A 178 -2.12 12.02 21.80
CA VAL A 178 -1.15 13.01 21.35
C VAL A 178 0.08 12.32 20.76
N ILE A 179 0.66 11.36 21.48
CA ILE A 179 1.81 10.58 21.02
C ILE A 179 1.47 9.87 19.70
N ALA A 180 0.34 9.18 19.63
CA ALA A 180 -0.07 8.43 18.44
C ALA A 180 -0.38 9.32 17.23
N HIS A 181 -0.60 10.60 17.43
CA HIS A 181 -0.86 11.58 16.37
C HIS A 181 0.37 12.45 16.02
N SER A 182 1.52 12.18 16.61
CA SER A 182 2.75 12.99 16.46
C SER A 182 3.86 12.22 15.75
N ASP A 183 4.79 12.94 15.14
CA ASP A 183 6.03 12.42 14.55
C ASP A 183 7.21 12.61 15.51
N LEU A 184 7.24 13.75 16.18
CA LEU A 184 8.17 14.12 17.23
C LEU A 184 7.38 14.46 18.49
N VAL A 185 7.74 13.92 19.64
CA VAL A 185 7.13 14.24 20.91
C VAL A 185 8.09 15.05 21.77
N ILE A 186 7.68 16.25 22.17
CA ILE A 186 8.41 17.07 23.13
C ILE A 186 7.80 16.80 24.52
N TYR A 187 8.60 16.23 25.38
CA TYR A 187 8.23 16.03 26.78
C TYR A 187 8.79 17.18 27.63
N LEU A 188 7.89 17.97 28.20
CA LEU A 188 8.20 19.04 29.13
C LEU A 188 8.17 18.48 30.54
N GLY A 189 9.31 18.34 31.22
CA GLY A 189 9.37 17.81 32.56
C GLY A 189 10.75 17.86 33.18
N ASP A 190 10.81 17.68 34.49
CA ASP A 190 12.05 17.71 35.28
C ASP A 190 12.80 16.37 35.06
N ALA A 191 13.84 16.36 34.23
CA ALA A 191 14.65 15.19 33.96
C ALA A 191 15.68 14.86 35.05
N GLU A 192 15.84 15.70 36.04
CA GLU A 192 16.71 15.37 37.19
C GLU A 192 16.17 14.20 38.03
N ASN A 193 14.92 13.76 37.75
CA ASN A 193 14.31 12.64 38.46
C ASN A 193 13.65 11.64 37.50
N PRO A 194 14.44 10.84 36.74
CA PRO A 194 13.93 9.89 35.76
C PRO A 194 13.18 8.68 36.37
N SER A 195 13.12 8.52 37.68
CA SER A 195 12.37 7.47 38.40
C SER A 195 10.85 7.56 38.17
N ASN A 196 10.38 8.46 37.37
CA ASN A 196 8.97 8.69 37.14
C ASN A 196 8.42 7.68 36.11
N GLN A 197 7.60 6.74 36.57
CA GLN A 197 6.79 5.83 35.77
C GLN A 197 6.01 6.51 34.62
N GLU A 198 5.80 7.82 34.68
CA GLU A 198 5.07 8.60 33.69
C GLU A 198 5.88 8.84 32.40
N ILE A 199 7.18 9.19 32.50
CA ILE A 199 8.07 9.29 31.36
C ILE A 199 8.25 7.92 30.69
N GLY A 200 8.42 6.87 31.50
CA GLY A 200 8.58 5.51 31.01
C GLY A 200 7.41 5.03 30.15
N LEU A 201 6.18 5.46 30.44
CA LEU A 201 5.01 5.11 29.64
C LEU A 201 4.97 5.85 28.29
N ALA A 202 5.28 7.16 28.28
CA ALA A 202 5.36 7.94 27.05
C ALA A 202 6.50 7.42 26.14
N LEU A 203 7.66 7.11 26.71
CA LEU A 203 8.79 6.52 26.01
C LEU A 203 8.47 5.11 25.49
N GLN A 204 7.76 4.28 26.25
CA GLN A 204 7.32 2.95 25.80
C GLN A 204 6.34 3.04 24.63
N GLU A 205 5.40 3.96 24.67
CA GLU A 205 4.46 4.15 23.57
C GLU A 205 5.17 4.72 22.33
N ALA A 206 6.07 5.67 22.51
CA ALA A 206 6.91 6.21 21.44
C ALA A 206 7.81 5.13 20.82
N LYS A 207 8.39 4.25 21.65
CA LYS A 207 9.17 3.09 21.18
C LYS A 207 8.33 2.13 20.34
N ARG A 208 7.10 1.83 20.82
CA ARG A 208 6.16 0.99 20.05
C ARG A 208 5.78 1.62 18.71
N SER A 209 5.71 2.93 18.68
CA SER A 209 5.32 3.72 17.52
C SER A 209 6.49 4.13 16.64
N GLY A 210 7.76 3.89 17.03
CA GLY A 210 8.97 4.26 16.28
C GLY A 210 9.13 5.77 16.10
N MET A 211 8.75 6.57 17.12
CA MET A 211 8.75 8.02 17.07
C MET A 211 9.98 8.61 17.76
N LEU A 212 10.36 9.80 17.31
CA LEU A 212 11.35 10.61 18.01
C LEU A 212 10.75 11.20 19.29
N VAL A 213 11.50 11.14 20.39
CA VAL A 213 11.13 11.79 21.64
C VAL A 213 12.22 12.76 22.04
N MET A 214 11.83 13.97 22.34
CA MET A 214 12.69 15.01 22.85
C MET A 214 12.25 15.32 24.28
N SER A 215 13.08 15.02 25.27
CA SER A 215 12.84 15.46 26.65
C SER A 215 13.61 16.74 26.93
N MET A 216 12.96 17.69 27.55
CA MET A 216 13.51 19.00 27.84
C MET A 216 13.65 19.19 29.34
N CYS A 217 14.90 19.44 29.78
CA CYS A 217 15.27 19.64 31.17
C CYS A 217 15.90 21.00 31.35
N GLY A 218 15.09 21.94 31.78
CA GLY A 218 15.54 23.33 31.93
C GLY A 218 15.77 24.04 30.58
N PRO A 219 16.17 25.32 30.58
CA PRO A 219 16.09 26.19 29.42
C PRO A 219 17.11 25.90 28.30
N GLN A 220 18.03 24.99 28.47
CA GLN A 220 19.10 24.74 27.49
C GLN A 220 19.54 23.27 27.34
N ARG A 221 18.87 22.34 28.02
CA ARG A 221 19.23 20.91 27.93
C ARG A 221 18.14 20.10 27.28
N ILE A 222 18.46 19.49 26.15
CA ILE A 222 17.56 18.60 25.40
C ILE A 222 18.23 17.23 25.30
N CYS A 223 17.46 16.20 25.61
CA CYS A 223 17.84 14.81 25.33
C CYS A 223 16.95 14.29 24.18
N LEU A 224 17.57 13.80 23.11
CA LEU A 224 16.89 13.23 21.96
C LEU A 224 16.95 11.70 22.06
N TRP A 225 15.80 11.07 22.01
CA TRP A 225 15.64 9.61 22.02
C TRP A 225 15.19 9.14 20.64
N GLU A 226 16.05 8.37 19.97
CA GLU A 226 15.70 7.72 18.71
C GLU A 226 15.06 6.35 18.99
N PRO A 227 14.17 5.84 18.12
CA PRO A 227 13.50 4.54 18.31
C PRO A 227 14.45 3.37 18.55
N ASP A 228 15.61 3.39 17.91
CA ASP A 228 16.61 2.32 17.97
C ASP A 228 17.46 2.37 19.25
N THR A 229 17.58 3.53 19.89
CA THR A 229 18.36 3.73 21.12
C THR A 229 17.55 3.53 22.41
N LEU A 230 16.22 3.44 22.33
CA LEU A 230 15.31 3.22 23.45
C LEU A 230 15.47 1.84 24.15
N ALA A 231 16.47 1.04 23.77
CA ALA A 231 16.82 -0.23 24.43
C ALA A 231 17.60 -0.05 25.73
N VAL A 232 18.18 1.14 25.95
CA VAL A 232 19.00 1.47 27.11
C VAL A 232 18.11 2.09 28.20
N ASP A 233 18.38 1.77 29.46
CA ASP A 233 17.66 2.33 30.62
C ASP A 233 17.81 3.86 30.61
N PRO A 234 16.70 4.64 30.56
CA PRO A 234 16.78 6.09 30.44
C PRO A 234 17.51 6.78 31.60
N ALA A 235 17.84 6.06 32.65
CA ALA A 235 18.45 6.61 33.86
C ALA A 235 19.98 6.74 33.77
N GLU A 236 20.67 6.04 32.85
CA GLU A 236 22.12 5.93 32.94
C GLU A 236 22.93 6.74 31.93
N ASP A 237 22.46 6.97 30.68
CA ASP A 237 23.30 7.63 29.66
C ASP A 237 22.47 8.39 28.60
N GLY A 238 21.70 9.38 28.98
CA GLY A 238 21.15 10.34 28.03
C GLY A 238 22.21 11.38 27.63
N ASP A 239 22.66 11.33 26.39
CA ASP A 239 23.47 12.43 25.86
C ASP A 239 22.64 13.72 25.80
N TRP A 240 22.96 14.67 26.62
CA TRP A 240 22.27 15.97 26.70
C TRP A 240 22.87 16.97 25.72
N TYR A 241 22.03 17.56 24.89
CA TYR A 241 22.41 18.56 23.91
C TYR A 241 21.71 19.87 24.14
N SER A 242 22.29 20.95 23.61
CA SER A 242 21.59 22.22 23.50
C SER A 242 21.13 22.42 22.06
N VAL A 243 19.87 22.81 21.83
CA VAL A 243 19.40 23.18 20.47
C VAL A 243 20.10 24.44 19.96
N VAL A 244 20.71 25.21 20.86
CA VAL A 244 21.49 26.41 20.49
C VAL A 244 22.89 26.02 20.00
N ASP A 245 23.39 24.84 20.39
CA ASP A 245 24.73 24.40 20.01
C ASP A 245 24.73 23.71 18.64
N PRO A 246 25.74 23.93 17.79
CA PRO A 246 25.83 23.32 16.45
C PRO A 246 25.77 21.80 16.46
N GLU A 247 26.28 21.14 17.49
CA GLU A 247 26.26 19.67 17.63
C GLU A 247 24.84 19.16 17.87
N GLY A 248 24.09 19.79 18.79
CA GLY A 248 22.70 19.44 19.05
C GLY A 248 21.79 19.67 17.82
N GLN A 249 22.02 20.80 17.13
CA GLN A 249 21.32 21.09 15.87
C GLN A 249 21.61 20.04 14.80
N GLN A 250 22.84 19.60 14.67
CA GLN A 250 23.23 18.58 13.69
C GLN A 250 22.59 17.21 14.01
N LYS A 251 22.54 16.81 15.29
CA LYS A 251 21.90 15.56 15.70
C LYS A 251 20.39 15.58 15.44
N LEU A 252 19.71 16.67 15.78
CA LEU A 252 18.30 16.83 15.49
C LEU A 252 18.02 16.84 13.97
N ARG A 253 18.87 17.49 13.19
CA ARG A 253 18.82 17.48 11.73
C ARG A 253 18.92 16.06 11.18
N HIS A 254 19.88 15.26 11.66
CA HIS A 254 20.08 13.87 11.21
C HIS A 254 18.89 13.00 11.57
N ALA A 255 18.38 13.10 12.80
CA ALA A 255 17.23 12.32 13.26
C ALA A 255 15.96 12.64 12.46
N LEU A 256 15.70 13.92 12.19
CA LEU A 256 14.58 14.37 11.36
C LEU A 256 14.74 13.97 9.89
N ALA A 257 15.95 14.13 9.33
CA ALA A 257 16.22 13.70 7.96
C ALA A 257 15.93 12.20 7.79
N ARG A 258 16.40 11.37 8.73
CA ARG A 258 16.11 9.92 8.74
C ARG A 258 14.62 9.64 8.87
N MET A 259 13.91 10.32 9.76
CA MET A 259 12.46 10.19 9.94
C MET A 259 11.68 10.56 8.67
N LEU A 260 12.12 11.60 7.95
CA LEU A 260 11.53 12.07 6.71
C LEU A 260 12.00 11.27 5.48
N GLY A 261 12.98 10.36 5.63
CA GLY A 261 13.58 9.61 4.53
C GLY A 261 14.52 10.45 3.67
N LEU A 262 15.03 11.57 4.18
CA LEU A 262 15.92 12.47 3.47
C LEU A 262 17.40 12.10 3.68
N PRO A 263 18.33 12.51 2.78
CA PRO A 263 19.76 12.24 2.95
C PRO A 263 20.32 12.95 4.20
N GLU A 264 21.13 12.24 4.96
CA GLU A 264 21.78 12.77 6.17
C GLU A 264 22.81 13.87 5.87
N THR A 265 23.43 13.82 4.69
CA THR A 265 24.40 14.81 4.21
C THR A 265 23.96 15.40 2.88
N PRO A 266 24.12 16.73 2.66
CA PRO A 266 23.86 17.31 1.36
C PRO A 266 24.78 16.63 0.30
N PRO A 267 24.28 16.36 -0.91
CA PRO A 267 25.03 15.67 -1.93
C PRO A 267 26.31 16.45 -2.26
N SER A 268 27.46 15.75 -2.20
CA SER A 268 28.72 16.28 -2.68
C SER A 268 28.56 16.58 -4.18
N THR A 269 28.96 17.78 -4.61
CA THR A 269 28.94 18.23 -6.00
C THR A 269 29.99 17.55 -6.88
N ALA A 270 30.14 16.23 -6.77
CA ALA A 270 30.99 15.46 -7.63
C ALA A 270 30.32 15.26 -8.99
N THR A 271 30.76 16.00 -9.98
CA THR A 271 30.40 15.82 -11.39
C THR A 271 30.81 14.41 -11.84
N PRO A 272 29.92 13.60 -12.46
CA PRO A 272 30.32 12.31 -13.01
C PRO A 272 31.27 12.51 -14.18
N GLU A 273 32.44 11.87 -14.15
CA GLU A 273 33.37 11.87 -15.28
C GLU A 273 32.73 11.20 -16.52
N PRO A 274 32.85 11.80 -17.71
CA PRO A 274 32.31 11.21 -18.92
C PRO A 274 33.14 10.02 -19.37
N SER A 275 32.56 8.82 -19.33
CA SER A 275 33.23 7.62 -19.87
C SER A 275 33.32 7.71 -21.41
N VAL A 276 34.55 7.80 -21.94
CA VAL A 276 34.83 7.80 -23.36
C VAL A 276 34.59 6.39 -23.94
N ARG A 277 33.52 6.23 -24.72
CA ARG A 277 33.22 4.99 -25.45
C ARG A 277 33.85 5.04 -26.85
N THR A 278 34.74 4.08 -27.15
CA THR A 278 35.29 3.90 -28.48
C THR A 278 34.30 3.20 -29.43
N PRO A 279 34.22 3.60 -30.72
CA PRO A 279 33.17 3.10 -31.67
C PRO A 279 33.21 1.60 -31.96
N TRP A 280 34.35 0.93 -31.85
CA TRP A 280 34.48 -0.50 -32.10
C TRP A 280 34.04 -1.40 -30.95
N GLY A 281 34.05 -0.88 -29.71
CA GLY A 281 33.50 -1.58 -28.54
C GLY A 281 31.97 -1.71 -28.57
N ALA A 282 31.28 -0.80 -29.26
CA ALA A 282 29.82 -0.79 -29.32
C ALA A 282 29.24 -1.92 -30.19
N LEU A 283 29.92 -2.31 -31.30
CA LEU A 283 29.40 -3.32 -32.21
C LEU A 283 29.58 -4.76 -31.68
N ILE A 284 30.71 -5.04 -31.07
CA ILE A 284 31.01 -6.35 -30.42
C ILE A 284 30.26 -6.43 -29.09
N GLY A 285 30.09 -5.32 -28.36
CA GLY A 285 29.28 -5.20 -27.18
C GLY A 285 27.78 -5.46 -27.47
N GLY A 286 27.27 -4.95 -28.60
CA GLY A 286 25.88 -5.15 -29.02
C GLY A 286 25.54 -6.62 -29.34
N LEU A 287 26.43 -7.35 -30.05
CA LEU A 287 26.25 -8.78 -30.33
C LEU A 287 26.42 -9.63 -29.05
N ARG A 288 27.38 -9.29 -28.18
CA ARG A 288 27.54 -9.96 -26.87
C ARG A 288 26.40 -9.67 -25.90
N SER A 289 25.86 -8.45 -25.90
CA SER A 289 24.72 -8.10 -25.07
C SER A 289 23.42 -8.74 -25.60
N ALA A 290 23.23 -8.81 -26.94
CA ALA A 290 22.11 -9.53 -27.54
C ALA A 290 22.18 -11.05 -27.25
N TRP A 291 23.37 -11.65 -27.34
CA TRP A 291 23.57 -13.06 -26.99
C TRP A 291 23.37 -13.32 -25.49
N ARG A 292 23.91 -12.44 -24.60
CA ARG A 292 23.71 -12.54 -23.16
C ARG A 292 22.25 -12.26 -22.75
N ALA A 293 21.53 -11.39 -23.46
CA ALA A 293 20.12 -11.12 -23.20
C ALA A 293 19.20 -12.30 -23.57
N VAL A 294 19.63 -13.16 -24.50
CA VAL A 294 18.83 -14.31 -24.97
C VAL A 294 19.31 -15.63 -24.36
N PHE A 295 20.61 -15.78 -24.05
CA PHE A 295 21.21 -17.06 -23.66
C PHE A 295 22.21 -16.93 -22.48
N GLY A 296 22.38 -15.75 -21.89
CA GLY A 296 23.25 -15.58 -20.72
C GLY A 296 22.69 -16.31 -19.50
N PRO A 297 23.55 -16.82 -18.59
CA PRO A 297 23.06 -17.33 -17.31
C PRO A 297 22.25 -16.22 -16.65
N GLU A 298 21.11 -16.57 -16.08
CA GLU A 298 20.22 -15.70 -15.34
C GLU A 298 21.03 -14.98 -14.25
N GLY A 299 21.53 -13.79 -14.57
CA GLY A 299 21.95 -12.86 -13.53
C GLY A 299 20.69 -12.59 -12.71
N HIS A 300 20.73 -12.85 -11.43
CA HIS A 300 19.72 -12.44 -10.47
C HIS A 300 19.28 -11.05 -10.86
N GLY A 301 18.03 -10.91 -11.28
CA GLY A 301 17.50 -9.66 -11.78
C GLY A 301 17.91 -8.58 -10.78
N SER A 302 18.67 -7.57 -11.22
CA SER A 302 19.03 -6.49 -10.36
C SER A 302 17.71 -5.91 -9.85
N SER A 303 17.42 -6.15 -8.57
CA SER A 303 16.27 -5.51 -7.93
C SER A 303 16.40 -4.03 -8.25
N ARG A 304 15.37 -3.45 -8.89
CA ARG A 304 15.34 -2.01 -9.13
C ARG A 304 15.54 -1.34 -7.76
N SER A 305 16.28 -0.26 -7.75
CA SER A 305 16.47 0.50 -6.51
C SER A 305 15.09 1.00 -6.01
N GLU A 306 14.93 1.14 -4.73
CA GLU A 306 13.73 1.70 -4.10
C GLU A 306 13.36 3.06 -4.71
N GLU A 307 14.36 3.83 -5.07
CA GLU A 307 14.29 5.12 -5.78
C GLU A 307 13.56 5.01 -7.10
N SER A 308 14.00 4.08 -7.95
CA SER A 308 13.38 3.89 -9.26
C SER A 308 11.94 3.38 -9.15
N CYS A 309 11.60 2.70 -8.05
CA CYS A 309 10.23 2.25 -7.79
C CYS A 309 9.31 3.41 -7.40
N LEU A 310 9.79 4.36 -6.60
CA LEU A 310 9.04 5.57 -6.26
C LEU A 310 8.85 6.49 -7.49
N GLU A 311 9.92 6.66 -8.29
CA GLU A 311 9.86 7.41 -9.54
C GLU A 311 8.84 6.80 -10.52
N ASP A 312 8.89 5.48 -10.68
CA ASP A 312 7.92 4.72 -11.46
C ASP A 312 6.49 4.98 -10.95
N PHE A 313 6.27 4.98 -9.63
CA PHE A 313 4.96 5.22 -9.04
C PHE A 313 4.43 6.63 -9.33
N TYR A 314 5.28 7.65 -9.21
CA TYR A 314 4.91 9.03 -9.56
C TYR A 314 4.72 9.24 -11.06
N ALA A 315 5.44 8.49 -11.89
CA ALA A 315 5.31 8.55 -13.35
C ALA A 315 4.08 7.82 -13.90
N GLU A 316 3.43 6.95 -13.10
CA GLU A 316 2.26 6.20 -13.56
C GLU A 316 1.09 7.10 -13.95
N GLU A 317 0.35 6.65 -14.95
CA GLU A 317 -0.95 7.24 -15.28
C GLU A 317 -2.02 6.70 -14.33
N ALA A 318 -2.96 7.54 -13.94
CA ALA A 318 -4.15 7.11 -13.21
C ALA A 318 -4.95 6.11 -14.08
N ARG A 319 -5.13 4.89 -13.56
CA ARG A 319 -5.81 3.80 -14.28
C ARG A 319 -6.94 3.24 -13.44
N VAL A 320 -8.01 2.82 -14.10
CA VAL A 320 -8.98 1.90 -13.51
C VAL A 320 -8.48 0.49 -13.77
N GLY A 321 -8.58 -0.39 -12.79
CA GLY A 321 -8.15 -1.78 -12.92
C GLY A 321 -8.80 -2.46 -14.13
N GLY A 322 -8.05 -2.56 -15.24
CA GLY A 322 -8.55 -3.02 -16.51
C GLY A 322 -8.66 -4.55 -16.59
N ASN A 323 -9.69 -5.03 -17.27
CA ASN A 323 -9.85 -6.45 -17.60
C ASN A 323 -8.89 -6.85 -18.74
N HIS A 324 -7.73 -7.40 -18.39
CA HIS A 324 -6.87 -8.05 -19.38
C HIS A 324 -7.41 -9.44 -19.72
N CYS A 325 -7.71 -9.67 -21.00
CA CYS A 325 -8.43 -10.85 -21.51
C CYS A 325 -7.88 -12.22 -21.07
N GLY A 326 -6.55 -12.36 -20.90
CA GLY A 326 -5.92 -13.67 -20.68
C GLY A 326 -6.29 -14.35 -19.38
N PHE A 327 -6.11 -13.68 -18.24
CA PHE A 327 -6.41 -14.25 -16.92
C PHE A 327 -7.92 -14.46 -16.72
N TYR A 328 -8.73 -13.50 -17.15
CA TYR A 328 -10.21 -13.61 -17.04
C TYR A 328 -10.76 -14.71 -17.95
N THR A 329 -10.19 -14.90 -19.15
CA THR A 329 -10.58 -16.01 -20.03
C THR A 329 -10.29 -17.36 -19.38
N LEU A 330 -9.09 -17.53 -18.81
CA LEU A 330 -8.73 -18.74 -18.07
C LEU A 330 -9.69 -18.96 -16.89
N ARG A 331 -9.97 -17.92 -16.11
CA ARG A 331 -10.87 -17.99 -14.97
C ARG A 331 -12.29 -18.43 -15.41
N TRP A 332 -12.86 -17.82 -16.42
CA TRP A 332 -14.18 -18.19 -16.91
C TRP A 332 -14.24 -19.62 -17.45
N LEU A 333 -13.22 -20.03 -18.20
CA LEU A 333 -13.18 -21.37 -18.78
C LEU A 333 -13.10 -22.44 -17.68
N PHE A 334 -12.31 -22.22 -16.63
CA PHE A 334 -12.04 -23.23 -15.62
C PHE A 334 -12.84 -23.07 -14.31
N THR A 335 -13.51 -21.94 -14.04
CA THR A 335 -14.33 -21.77 -12.82
C THR A 335 -15.83 -21.71 -13.10
N GLU A 336 -16.24 -21.08 -14.20
CA GLU A 336 -17.66 -20.81 -14.47
C GLU A 336 -18.25 -21.69 -15.59
N ASN A 337 -17.41 -22.51 -16.27
CA ASN A 337 -17.79 -23.33 -17.44
C ASN A 337 -18.57 -22.54 -18.51
N ARG A 338 -18.30 -21.26 -18.65
CA ARG A 338 -18.92 -20.36 -19.60
C ARG A 338 -17.90 -19.91 -20.62
N LEU A 339 -18.31 -19.81 -21.89
CA LEU A 339 -17.48 -19.16 -22.89
C LEU A 339 -17.38 -17.67 -22.56
N PRO A 340 -16.17 -17.07 -22.69
CA PRO A 340 -15.98 -15.66 -22.41
C PRO A 340 -16.97 -14.84 -23.26
N ARG A 341 -17.82 -14.06 -22.60
CA ARG A 341 -18.48 -12.97 -23.30
C ARG A 341 -17.36 -11.99 -23.64
N TRP A 342 -17.13 -11.81 -24.93
CA TRP A 342 -16.24 -10.77 -25.44
C TRP A 342 -16.83 -9.43 -25.01
N SER A 343 -16.53 -9.00 -23.78
CA SER A 343 -16.84 -7.65 -23.36
C SER A 343 -15.94 -6.74 -24.17
N ARG A 344 -16.54 -5.79 -24.84
CA ARG A 344 -15.86 -4.69 -25.52
C ARG A 344 -14.78 -4.16 -24.59
N HIS A 345 -13.61 -3.86 -25.12
CA HIS A 345 -12.62 -3.05 -24.41
C HIS A 345 -13.32 -1.81 -23.85
N VAL A 346 -13.63 -1.84 -22.57
CA VAL A 346 -13.99 -0.64 -21.86
C VAL A 346 -12.66 -0.01 -21.53
N ASP A 347 -12.42 1.16 -22.08
CA ASP A 347 -11.24 1.97 -21.80
C ASP A 347 -11.48 2.53 -20.38
N TYR A 348 -11.01 1.81 -19.36
CA TYR A 348 -11.15 2.18 -17.96
C TYR A 348 -10.10 3.24 -17.61
N ARG A 349 -10.17 4.41 -18.25
CA ARG A 349 -9.49 5.60 -17.74
C ARG A 349 -10.31 6.11 -16.57
N LEU A 350 -9.65 6.43 -15.48
CA LEU A 350 -10.28 7.07 -14.34
C LEU A 350 -10.86 8.43 -14.78
N ASP A 351 -12.14 8.45 -15.02
CA ASP A 351 -12.87 9.70 -15.11
C ASP A 351 -12.98 10.25 -13.67
N ALA A 352 -12.55 11.49 -13.48
CA ALA A 352 -12.67 12.19 -12.20
C ALA A 352 -14.10 12.17 -11.63
N ASN A 353 -15.10 12.00 -12.50
CA ASN A 353 -16.50 11.85 -12.11
C ASN A 353 -16.86 10.43 -11.60
N LEU A 354 -15.99 9.43 -11.80
CA LEU A 354 -16.19 8.07 -11.28
C LEU A 354 -15.65 7.89 -9.86
N ILE A 355 -14.81 8.83 -9.40
CA ILE A 355 -14.35 8.86 -8.01
C ILE A 355 -15.53 9.25 -7.14
N GLY A 356 -16.24 8.26 -6.59
CA GLY A 356 -17.39 8.47 -5.71
C GLY A 356 -18.74 8.07 -6.28
N ARG A 357 -18.81 7.51 -7.50
CA ARG A 357 -20.05 6.89 -8.00
C ARG A 357 -19.96 5.37 -7.86
N PRO A 358 -20.88 4.72 -7.14
CA PRO A 358 -20.99 3.28 -7.19
C PRO A 358 -21.25 2.82 -8.64
N ASP A 359 -20.68 1.68 -9.02
CA ASP A 359 -21.06 1.01 -10.26
C ASP A 359 -22.58 0.84 -10.31
N ALA A 360 -23.13 0.72 -11.53
CA ALA A 360 -24.58 0.63 -11.73
C ALA A 360 -25.28 -0.52 -10.95
N ASP A 361 -24.51 -1.48 -10.45
CA ASP A 361 -24.92 -2.60 -9.60
C ASP A 361 -24.56 -2.38 -8.10
N GLY A 362 -24.02 -1.23 -7.73
CA GLY A 362 -23.62 -0.90 -6.36
C GLY A 362 -22.41 -1.66 -5.84
N SER A 363 -21.71 -2.39 -6.72
CA SER A 363 -20.53 -3.19 -6.38
C SER A 363 -19.32 -2.62 -7.08
N GLY A 364 -18.51 -1.85 -6.43
CA GLY A 364 -17.25 -1.36 -6.98
C GLY A 364 -16.37 -0.72 -5.92
N GLU A 365 -15.11 -0.46 -6.25
CA GLU A 365 -14.17 0.24 -5.36
C GLU A 365 -14.65 1.66 -5.04
N ALA A 366 -15.43 2.28 -5.94
CA ALA A 366 -16.12 3.54 -5.69
C ALA A 366 -17.18 3.44 -4.58
N ALA A 367 -17.75 2.25 -4.37
CA ALA A 367 -18.65 1.96 -3.26
C ALA A 367 -17.91 1.70 -1.95
N ALA A 368 -16.59 1.42 -2.03
CA ALA A 368 -15.79 1.22 -0.84
C ALA A 368 -15.67 2.53 -0.04
N TRP A 369 -15.82 2.40 1.26
CA TRP A 369 -15.73 3.49 2.22
C TRP A 369 -16.90 4.49 2.22
N ILE A 370 -18.01 4.23 1.53
CA ILE A 370 -19.16 5.16 1.50
C ILE A 370 -19.66 5.43 2.91
N GLU A 371 -19.90 4.39 3.69
CA GLU A 371 -20.38 4.53 5.07
C GLU A 371 -19.35 5.23 5.95
N THR A 372 -18.05 4.93 5.76
CA THR A 372 -16.96 5.63 6.46
C THR A 372 -16.94 7.11 6.08
N ILE A 373 -17.08 7.46 4.80
CA ILE A 373 -17.07 8.87 4.35
C ILE A 373 -18.26 9.63 4.87
N ASP A 374 -19.45 9.02 4.83
CA ASP A 374 -20.65 9.63 5.37
C ASP A 374 -20.53 9.88 6.88
N HIS A 375 -19.95 8.93 7.60
CA HIS A 375 -19.62 9.12 9.02
C HIS A 375 -18.62 10.26 9.25
N VAL A 376 -17.57 10.30 8.46
CA VAL A 376 -16.53 11.34 8.55
C VAL A 376 -17.11 12.72 8.31
N ARG A 377 -17.89 12.92 7.28
CA ARG A 377 -18.55 14.20 6.97
C ARG A 377 -19.52 14.65 8.05
N GLN A 378 -20.21 13.72 8.69
CA GLN A 378 -21.20 14.03 9.71
C GLN A 378 -20.62 14.27 11.11
N HIS A 379 -19.48 13.66 11.45
CA HIS A 379 -19.03 13.55 12.82
C HIS A 379 -17.57 13.97 13.09
N CYS A 380 -16.73 14.09 12.05
CA CYS A 380 -15.29 14.30 12.23
C CYS A 380 -14.78 15.70 11.81
N GLY A 381 -15.67 16.61 11.45
CA GLY A 381 -15.33 17.95 10.99
C GLY A 381 -14.95 18.03 9.52
N GLU A 382 -15.13 19.21 8.91
CA GLU A 382 -14.96 19.44 7.48
C GLU A 382 -13.50 19.27 7.03
N THR A 383 -12.55 19.90 7.73
CA THR A 383 -11.12 19.81 7.41
C THR A 383 -10.61 18.36 7.40
N PHE A 384 -11.01 17.55 8.40
CA PHE A 384 -10.68 16.14 8.41
C PHE A 384 -11.36 15.38 7.28
N ALA A 385 -12.63 15.68 6.99
CA ALA A 385 -13.36 15.01 5.93
C ALA A 385 -12.74 15.26 4.55
N GLU A 386 -12.32 16.49 4.28
CA GLU A 386 -11.58 16.84 3.07
C GLU A 386 -10.23 16.11 2.99
N GLY A 387 -9.43 16.15 4.06
CA GLY A 387 -8.14 15.44 4.11
C GLY A 387 -8.31 13.92 3.96
N PHE A 388 -9.29 13.34 4.62
CA PHE A 388 -9.60 11.91 4.53
C PHE A 388 -9.99 11.50 3.10
N GLU A 389 -10.85 12.27 2.44
CA GLU A 389 -11.30 11.97 1.09
C GLU A 389 -10.24 12.27 0.04
N HIS A 390 -9.62 13.46 0.09
CA HIS A 390 -8.69 13.91 -0.95
C HIS A 390 -7.29 13.33 -0.82
N ILE A 391 -6.84 13.05 0.40
CA ILE A 391 -5.51 12.50 0.63
C ILE A 391 -5.59 10.97 0.76
N LEU A 392 -6.23 10.47 1.82
CA LEU A 392 -6.16 9.05 2.15
C LEU A 392 -6.90 8.17 1.13
N ARG A 393 -8.18 8.47 0.87
CA ARG A 393 -9.00 7.64 -0.01
C ARG A 393 -8.50 7.68 -1.45
N ARG A 394 -8.17 8.86 -1.98
CA ARG A 394 -7.71 8.99 -3.38
C ARG A 394 -6.38 8.27 -3.60
N ARG A 395 -5.42 8.42 -2.70
CA ARG A 395 -4.14 7.70 -2.78
C ARG A 395 -4.31 6.20 -2.68
N TRP A 396 -5.23 5.76 -1.82
CA TRP A 396 -5.58 4.34 -1.75
C TRP A 396 -6.17 3.83 -3.07
N ILE A 397 -7.19 4.51 -3.64
CA ILE A 397 -7.79 4.15 -4.93
C ILE A 397 -6.73 4.09 -6.04
N TYR A 398 -5.84 5.07 -6.10
CA TYR A 398 -4.77 5.10 -7.07
C TYR A 398 -3.84 3.89 -6.96
N ALA A 399 -3.37 3.59 -5.76
CA ALA A 399 -2.49 2.46 -5.50
C ALA A 399 -3.17 1.10 -5.79
N ASP A 400 -4.44 0.92 -5.38
CA ASP A 400 -5.17 -0.34 -5.59
C ASP A 400 -5.48 -0.59 -7.07
N ASN A 401 -5.88 0.44 -7.82
CA ASN A 401 -6.09 0.33 -9.26
C ASN A 401 -4.81 -0.02 -10.03
N LEU A 402 -3.68 0.57 -9.65
CA LEU A 402 -2.38 0.20 -10.22
C LEU A 402 -2.01 -1.24 -9.86
N ALA A 403 -2.23 -1.67 -8.62
CA ALA A 403 -1.99 -3.04 -8.19
C ALA A 403 -2.83 -4.04 -9.01
N ILE A 404 -4.11 -3.77 -9.23
CA ILE A 404 -5.01 -4.58 -10.05
C ILE A 404 -4.51 -4.62 -11.51
N HIS A 405 -4.13 -3.49 -12.07
CA HIS A 405 -3.62 -3.40 -13.43
C HIS A 405 -2.38 -4.28 -13.64
N TYR A 406 -1.35 -4.10 -12.82
CA TYR A 406 -0.10 -4.87 -12.94
C TYR A 406 -0.26 -6.34 -12.59
N SER A 407 -1.15 -6.68 -11.64
CA SER A 407 -1.56 -8.06 -11.37
C SER A 407 -2.14 -8.75 -12.60
N ASN A 408 -3.03 -8.05 -13.32
CA ASN A 408 -3.65 -8.58 -14.53
C ASN A 408 -2.65 -8.71 -15.70
N LEU A 409 -1.75 -7.75 -15.87
CA LEU A 409 -0.67 -7.82 -16.86
C LEU A 409 0.24 -9.02 -16.61
N TYR A 410 0.75 -9.16 -15.40
CA TYR A 410 1.64 -10.26 -15.00
C TYR A 410 0.95 -11.62 -15.19
N ARG A 411 -0.27 -11.77 -14.64
CA ARG A 411 -1.03 -13.03 -14.77
C ARG A 411 -1.33 -13.38 -16.22
N THR A 412 -1.69 -12.41 -17.03
CA THR A 412 -1.93 -12.62 -18.47
C THR A 412 -0.64 -13.00 -19.19
N ALA A 413 0.51 -12.42 -18.84
CA ALA A 413 1.79 -12.70 -19.47
C ALA A 413 2.21 -14.16 -19.33
N TYR A 414 2.20 -14.71 -18.08
CA TYR A 414 2.60 -16.10 -17.89
C TYR A 414 1.60 -17.08 -18.52
N ILE A 415 0.29 -16.83 -18.41
CA ILE A 415 -0.73 -17.68 -19.03
C ILE A 415 -0.57 -17.71 -20.55
N LYS A 416 -0.39 -16.53 -21.15
CA LYS A 416 -0.15 -16.37 -22.58
C LYS A 416 1.12 -17.11 -23.02
N ASN A 417 2.22 -16.99 -22.27
CA ASN A 417 3.48 -17.65 -22.60
C ASN A 417 3.32 -19.18 -22.59
N PHE A 418 2.74 -19.76 -21.53
CA PHE A 418 2.47 -21.20 -21.49
C PHE A 418 1.53 -21.66 -22.62
N ALA A 419 0.45 -20.92 -22.88
CA ALA A 419 -0.47 -21.27 -23.95
C ALA A 419 0.19 -21.21 -25.34
N LEU A 420 0.98 -20.17 -25.61
CA LEU A 420 1.71 -20.03 -26.87
C LEU A 420 2.80 -21.09 -27.04
N SER A 421 3.47 -21.53 -25.97
CA SER A 421 4.41 -22.64 -26.02
C SER A 421 3.71 -23.94 -26.45
N GLY A 422 2.53 -24.22 -25.88
CA GLY A 422 1.71 -25.35 -26.33
C GLY A 422 1.29 -25.25 -27.79
N VAL A 423 0.95 -24.06 -28.27
CA VAL A 423 0.60 -23.80 -29.69
C VAL A 423 1.81 -23.99 -30.60
N ALA A 424 3.00 -23.50 -30.23
CA ALA A 424 4.23 -23.68 -31.02
C ALA A 424 4.55 -25.17 -31.23
N VAL A 425 4.57 -25.96 -30.16
CA VAL A 425 4.79 -27.41 -30.23
C VAL A 425 3.70 -28.10 -31.08
N SER A 426 2.44 -27.66 -30.95
CA SER A 426 1.35 -28.21 -31.75
C SER A 426 1.54 -27.95 -33.24
N ILE A 427 1.97 -26.75 -33.62
CA ILE A 427 2.26 -26.40 -35.03
C ILE A 427 3.41 -27.27 -35.57
N ALA A 428 4.51 -27.38 -34.79
CA ALA A 428 5.65 -28.21 -35.18
C ALA A 428 5.24 -29.68 -35.42
N LEU A 429 4.48 -30.28 -34.49
CA LEU A 429 4.03 -31.66 -34.61
C LEU A 429 2.99 -31.86 -35.72
N LEU A 430 2.04 -30.94 -35.90
CA LEU A 430 1.05 -31.01 -36.99
C LEU A 430 1.68 -30.87 -38.36
N SER A 431 2.84 -30.21 -38.48
CA SER A 431 3.59 -30.09 -39.71
C SER A 431 4.02 -31.47 -40.31
N ILE A 432 4.06 -32.51 -39.47
CA ILE A 432 4.33 -33.89 -39.87
C ILE A 432 3.27 -34.39 -40.86
N PHE A 433 2.01 -33.99 -40.71
CA PHE A 433 0.92 -34.37 -41.62
C PHE A 433 0.97 -33.66 -42.96
N LEU A 434 1.74 -32.59 -43.10
CA LEU A 434 1.85 -31.85 -44.38
C LEU A 434 2.69 -32.57 -45.44
N GLY A 435 3.23 -33.76 -45.15
CA GLY A 435 3.86 -34.71 -46.10
C GLY A 435 4.76 -34.05 -47.15
N GLY A 436 4.39 -34.19 -48.44
CA GLY A 436 5.11 -33.61 -49.56
C GLY A 436 4.81 -32.13 -49.89
N LEU A 437 3.94 -31.45 -49.11
CA LEU A 437 3.55 -30.05 -49.34
C LEU A 437 4.60 -29.07 -48.74
N THR A 438 5.74 -28.93 -49.43
CA THR A 438 6.88 -28.14 -48.95
C THR A 438 6.51 -26.69 -48.66
N GLY A 439 5.63 -26.07 -49.46
CA GLY A 439 5.15 -24.70 -49.24
C GLY A 439 4.37 -24.54 -47.95
N LEU A 440 3.48 -25.47 -47.59
CA LEU A 440 2.72 -25.45 -46.33
C LEU A 440 3.61 -25.69 -45.09
N LYS A 441 4.65 -26.53 -45.21
CA LYS A 441 5.65 -26.70 -44.16
C LYS A 441 6.41 -25.40 -43.88
N ALA A 442 6.82 -24.69 -44.95
CA ALA A 442 7.48 -23.40 -44.79
C ALA A 442 6.57 -22.38 -44.09
N ILE A 443 5.28 -22.33 -44.41
CA ILE A 443 4.29 -21.49 -43.74
C ILE A 443 4.18 -21.89 -42.23
N ALA A 444 4.10 -23.19 -41.95
CA ALA A 444 4.02 -23.67 -40.58
C ALA A 444 5.24 -23.23 -39.75
N VAL A 445 6.46 -23.34 -40.29
CA VAL A 445 7.69 -22.85 -39.65
C VAL A 445 7.66 -21.34 -39.42
N VAL A 446 7.19 -20.55 -40.39
CA VAL A 446 7.06 -19.10 -40.25
C VAL A 446 6.07 -18.75 -39.11
N VAL A 447 4.92 -19.44 -39.05
CA VAL A 447 3.93 -19.23 -38.00
C VAL A 447 4.51 -19.60 -36.61
N GLU A 448 5.23 -20.73 -36.54
CA GLU A 448 5.93 -21.14 -35.31
C GLU A 448 6.93 -20.08 -34.85
N LEU A 449 7.77 -19.54 -35.72
CA LEU A 449 8.71 -18.48 -35.43
C LEU A 449 8.01 -17.19 -34.97
N LEU A 450 6.85 -16.85 -35.57
CA LEU A 450 6.04 -15.71 -35.11
C LEU A 450 5.48 -15.93 -33.67
N VAL A 451 5.07 -17.16 -33.34
CA VAL A 451 4.63 -17.53 -32.00
C VAL A 451 5.79 -17.42 -31.02
N ILE A 452 6.96 -17.98 -31.34
CA ILE A 452 8.17 -17.85 -30.49
C ILE A 452 8.54 -16.38 -30.32
N ARG A 453 8.53 -15.57 -31.36
CA ARG A 453 8.74 -14.14 -31.29
C ARG A 453 7.72 -13.45 -30.33
N ALA A 454 6.46 -13.85 -30.36
CA ALA A 454 5.44 -13.32 -29.47
C ALA A 454 5.71 -13.66 -27.99
N ILE A 455 6.20 -14.87 -27.70
CA ILE A 455 6.63 -15.29 -26.34
C ILE A 455 7.79 -14.41 -25.87
N ILE A 456 8.87 -14.31 -26.67
CA ILE A 456 10.05 -13.50 -26.35
C ILE A 456 9.67 -12.04 -26.12
N ARG A 457 8.79 -11.47 -26.97
CA ARG A 457 8.32 -10.09 -26.82
C ARG A 457 7.53 -9.89 -25.53
N THR A 458 6.69 -10.85 -25.15
CA THR A 458 5.91 -10.76 -23.91
C THR A 458 6.82 -10.83 -22.69
N PHE A 459 7.80 -11.74 -22.69
CA PHE A 459 8.81 -11.84 -21.62
C PHE A 459 9.66 -10.58 -21.50
N LYS A 460 10.11 -10.03 -22.64
CA LYS A 460 10.90 -8.79 -22.67
C LYS A 460 10.09 -7.60 -22.14
N ALA A 461 8.82 -7.47 -22.53
CA ALA A 461 7.93 -6.41 -22.06
C ALA A 461 7.66 -6.51 -20.56
N GLU A 462 7.51 -7.72 -20.00
CA GLU A 462 7.37 -7.94 -18.57
C GLU A 462 8.63 -7.53 -17.82
N LYS A 463 9.80 -7.94 -18.27
CA LYS A 463 11.08 -7.61 -17.63
C LYS A 463 11.39 -6.11 -17.69
N GLU A 464 11.18 -5.46 -18.84
CA GLU A 464 11.36 -4.01 -19.03
C GLU A 464 10.34 -3.21 -18.20
N GLY A 465 9.10 -3.65 -18.16
CA GLY A 465 8.00 -3.03 -17.40
C GLY A 465 8.00 -3.36 -15.91
N ALA A 466 8.78 -4.34 -15.45
CA ALA A 466 8.83 -4.83 -14.06
C ALA A 466 7.43 -5.08 -13.47
N TRP A 467 6.53 -5.69 -14.25
CA TRP A 467 5.12 -5.80 -13.87
C TRP A 467 4.90 -6.56 -12.56
N HIS A 468 5.69 -7.58 -12.30
CA HIS A 468 5.63 -8.34 -11.06
C HIS A 468 6.01 -7.47 -9.85
N GLN A 469 7.15 -6.75 -9.91
CA GLN A 469 7.64 -5.91 -8.82
C GLN A 469 6.67 -4.74 -8.56
N ARG A 470 6.18 -4.06 -9.60
CA ARG A 470 5.18 -2.99 -9.47
C ARG A 470 3.89 -3.51 -8.83
N TRP A 471 3.40 -4.68 -9.26
CA TRP A 471 2.24 -5.30 -8.62
C TRP A 471 2.44 -5.51 -7.12
N MET A 472 3.60 -6.07 -6.72
CA MET A 472 3.92 -6.34 -5.32
C MET A 472 3.94 -5.07 -4.48
N HIS A 473 4.62 -4.03 -4.95
CA HIS A 473 4.76 -2.76 -4.23
C HIS A 473 3.44 -2.00 -4.14
N TYR A 474 2.70 -1.87 -5.26
CA TYR A 474 1.43 -1.14 -5.26
C TYR A 474 0.36 -1.85 -4.44
N ARG A 475 0.36 -3.18 -4.44
CA ARG A 475 -0.52 -3.95 -3.57
C ARG A 475 -0.15 -3.78 -2.09
N ALA A 476 1.12 -3.82 -1.74
CA ALA A 476 1.58 -3.57 -0.38
C ALA A 476 1.17 -2.17 0.10
N LEU A 477 1.30 -1.16 -0.77
CA LEU A 477 0.87 0.21 -0.47
C LEU A 477 -0.64 0.30 -0.23
N ALA A 478 -1.44 -0.25 -1.13
CA ALA A 478 -2.90 -0.22 -1.01
C ALA A 478 -3.39 -0.92 0.27
N GLU A 479 -2.82 -2.10 0.58
CA GLU A 479 -3.19 -2.86 1.77
C GLU A 479 -2.67 -2.25 3.09
N ALA A 480 -1.66 -1.39 3.04
CA ALA A 480 -1.22 -0.61 4.20
C ALA A 480 -2.11 0.61 4.44
N LEU A 481 -2.54 1.31 3.37
CA LEU A 481 -3.41 2.49 3.48
C LEU A 481 -4.84 2.14 3.92
N ARG A 482 -5.39 1.04 3.43
CA ARG A 482 -6.81 0.69 3.66
C ARG A 482 -7.19 0.52 5.13
N PRO A 483 -6.56 -0.37 5.93
CA PRO A 483 -6.98 -0.60 7.31
C PRO A 483 -6.66 0.57 8.23
N SER A 484 -5.69 1.40 7.87
CA SER A 484 -5.27 2.54 8.68
C SER A 484 -6.31 3.68 8.74
N ARG A 485 -7.34 3.63 7.88
CA ARG A 485 -8.48 4.54 7.94
C ARG A 485 -9.22 4.49 9.28
N LEU A 486 -9.37 3.30 9.87
CA LEU A 486 -10.11 3.12 11.12
C LEU A 486 -9.39 3.74 12.33
N PRO A 487 -8.09 3.49 12.55
CA PRO A 487 -7.33 4.23 13.55
C PRO A 487 -7.36 5.74 13.37
N ALA A 488 -7.37 6.25 12.11
CA ALA A 488 -7.43 7.67 11.82
C ALA A 488 -8.71 8.32 12.39
N LEU A 489 -9.85 7.62 12.38
CA LEU A 489 -11.09 8.09 12.99
C LEU A 489 -11.01 8.28 14.51
N LEU A 490 -10.04 7.65 15.17
CA LEU A 490 -9.77 7.77 16.59
C LEU A 490 -8.63 8.76 16.90
N GLY A 491 -8.19 9.55 15.92
CA GLY A 491 -7.06 10.44 16.04
C GLY A 491 -5.70 9.73 16.12
N ASN A 492 -5.63 8.46 15.72
CA ASN A 492 -4.40 7.69 15.65
C ASN A 492 -3.95 7.56 14.20
N VAL A 493 -3.09 8.46 13.78
CA VAL A 493 -2.56 8.52 12.40
C VAL A 493 -1.10 8.11 12.28
N SER A 494 -0.52 7.52 13.32
CA SER A 494 0.79 6.91 13.18
C SER A 494 0.66 5.72 12.21
N GLY A 495 0.97 5.91 10.94
CA GLY A 495 0.94 4.89 9.88
C GLY A 495 1.82 3.65 10.16
N GLN A 496 2.31 3.55 11.37
CA GLN A 496 3.13 2.47 11.92
C GLN A 496 2.33 1.23 12.30
N LEU A 497 1.01 1.35 12.51
CA LEU A 497 0.17 0.22 12.91
C LEU A 497 0.14 -0.91 11.86
N ALA A 498 0.31 -0.56 10.58
CA ALA A 498 0.33 -1.52 9.48
C ALA A 498 1.75 -1.98 9.06
N LEU A 499 2.80 -1.32 9.57
CA LEU A 499 4.18 -1.58 9.18
C LEU A 499 4.98 -2.07 10.39
N THR A 500 5.88 -3.04 10.19
CA THR A 500 6.76 -3.47 11.29
C THR A 500 7.72 -2.36 11.70
N PRO A 501 7.98 -2.20 13.01
CA PRO A 501 8.97 -1.25 13.53
C PRO A 501 10.40 -1.49 13.01
N SER A 502 10.67 -2.69 12.50
CA SER A 502 12.00 -3.12 12.05
C SER A 502 12.39 -2.67 10.64
N VAL A 503 11.50 -2.01 9.92
CA VAL A 503 11.84 -1.49 8.58
C VAL A 503 12.23 -0.03 8.71
N ASP A 504 13.50 0.25 8.46
CA ASP A 504 14.00 1.63 8.34
C ASP A 504 13.12 2.38 7.32
N PRO A 505 12.51 3.51 7.69
CA PRO A 505 11.67 4.30 6.77
C PRO A 505 12.39 4.71 5.50
N GLY A 506 13.70 4.94 5.58
CA GLY A 506 14.53 5.30 4.44
C GLY A 506 14.86 4.15 3.49
N SER A 507 14.71 2.89 3.94
CA SER A 507 15.05 1.71 3.15
C SER A 507 13.89 1.14 2.33
N ASN A 508 12.65 1.63 2.52
CA ASN A 508 11.47 1.12 1.83
C ASN A 508 10.51 2.26 1.48
N TRP A 509 10.38 2.56 0.20
CA TRP A 509 9.55 3.66 -0.29
C TRP A 509 8.06 3.50 0.06
N VAL A 510 7.53 2.27 0.13
CA VAL A 510 6.13 2.02 0.52
C VAL A 510 5.90 2.44 1.97
N ALA A 511 6.79 2.02 2.87
CA ALA A 511 6.72 2.39 4.28
C ALA A 511 6.82 3.91 4.47
N TRP A 512 7.75 4.54 3.77
CA TRP A 512 7.91 5.99 3.74
C TRP A 512 6.65 6.69 3.24
N TYR A 513 6.09 6.26 2.10
CA TYR A 513 4.92 6.88 1.48
C TYR A 513 3.66 6.79 2.35
N VAL A 514 3.45 5.64 3.01
CA VAL A 514 2.34 5.47 3.97
C VAL A 514 2.47 6.48 5.10
N ARG A 515 3.64 6.61 5.70
CA ARG A 515 3.88 7.58 6.77
C ARG A 515 3.69 9.02 6.30
N ALA A 516 4.25 9.38 5.15
CA ALA A 516 4.09 10.69 4.56
C ALA A 516 2.62 11.02 4.28
N THR A 517 1.84 10.05 3.78
CA THR A 517 0.40 10.21 3.59
C THR A 517 -0.34 10.49 4.90
N PHE A 518 -0.04 9.74 5.96
CA PHE A 518 -0.72 9.93 7.25
C PHE A 518 -0.32 11.22 7.96
N ARG A 519 0.87 11.76 7.71
CA ARG A 519 1.30 13.07 8.22
C ARG A 519 0.44 14.22 7.69
N GLU A 520 -0.09 14.09 6.48
CA GLU A 520 -0.96 15.12 5.89
C GLU A 520 -2.40 15.04 6.37
N VAL A 521 -2.91 13.87 6.80
CA VAL A 521 -4.30 13.71 7.21
C VAL A 521 -4.55 14.46 8.52
N PRO A 522 -5.42 15.49 8.55
CA PRO A 522 -5.66 16.28 9.75
C PRO A 522 -6.18 15.47 10.95
N LEU A 523 -6.17 16.07 12.15
CA LEU A 523 -6.83 15.49 13.31
C LEU A 523 -8.36 15.54 13.13
N PRO A 524 -9.11 14.45 13.41
CA PRO A 524 -10.57 14.51 13.39
C PRO A 524 -11.06 15.50 14.46
N SER A 525 -11.97 16.38 14.05
CA SER A 525 -12.61 17.34 14.93
C SER A 525 -13.97 16.83 15.34
N GLY A 526 -14.11 16.45 16.61
CA GLY A 526 -15.36 15.91 17.12
C GLY A 526 -15.25 15.32 18.50
N LYS A 527 -16.38 14.78 18.97
CA LYS A 527 -16.50 14.18 20.29
C LYS A 527 -16.41 12.65 20.17
N LEU A 528 -15.39 12.06 20.79
CA LEU A 528 -15.28 10.62 20.97
C LEU A 528 -15.95 10.21 22.29
N ASP A 529 -17.25 10.04 22.26
CA ASP A 529 -18.04 9.42 23.33
C ASP A 529 -18.30 7.94 23.06
N GLN A 530 -19.00 7.27 23.95
CA GLN A 530 -19.35 5.87 23.77
C GLN A 530 -20.16 5.60 22.50
N ASP A 531 -21.03 6.55 22.08
CA ASP A 531 -21.83 6.38 20.87
C ASP A 531 -20.98 6.56 19.61
N ALA A 532 -20.01 7.48 19.63
CA ALA A 532 -19.02 7.61 18.57
C ALA A 532 -18.18 6.33 18.41
N LEU A 533 -17.70 5.78 19.53
CA LEU A 533 -16.97 4.51 19.51
C LEU A 533 -17.82 3.34 18.97
N ARG A 534 -19.11 3.27 19.37
CA ARG A 534 -20.02 2.26 18.82
C ARG A 534 -20.18 2.38 17.31
N ARG A 535 -20.30 3.61 16.78
CA ARG A 535 -20.40 3.84 15.32
C ARG A 535 -19.15 3.40 14.60
N VAL A 536 -17.98 3.77 15.10
CA VAL A 536 -16.69 3.40 14.47
C VAL A 536 -16.44 1.88 14.56
N LEU A 537 -16.79 1.23 15.68
CA LEU A 537 -16.74 -0.23 15.79
C LEU A 537 -17.70 -0.94 14.83
N LYS A 538 -18.90 -0.39 14.60
CA LYS A 538 -19.83 -0.90 13.58
C LYS A 538 -19.26 -0.78 12.18
N LEU A 539 -18.68 0.37 11.80
CA LEU A 539 -18.00 0.54 10.52
C LEU A 539 -16.88 -0.52 10.33
N ALA A 540 -16.11 -0.79 11.38
CA ALA A 540 -15.08 -1.82 11.32
C ALA A 540 -15.67 -3.23 11.13
N SER A 541 -16.78 -3.55 11.81
CA SER A 541 -17.45 -4.85 11.71
C SER A 541 -18.17 -5.04 10.38
N GLU A 542 -18.87 -4.04 9.89
CA GLU A 542 -19.78 -4.15 8.73
C GLU A 542 -19.09 -3.83 7.41
N GLU A 543 -18.28 -2.77 7.35
CA GLU A 543 -17.64 -2.32 6.11
C GLU A 543 -16.25 -2.93 5.91
N GLU A 544 -15.38 -2.97 6.94
CA GLU A 544 -14.03 -3.51 6.76
C GLU A 544 -14.02 -5.03 6.84
N ILE A 545 -14.50 -5.62 7.94
CA ILE A 545 -14.50 -7.07 8.11
C ILE A 545 -15.61 -7.69 7.27
N GLY A 546 -16.84 -7.21 7.41
CA GLY A 546 -17.99 -7.61 6.62
C GLY A 546 -18.52 -9.00 6.93
N GLU A 547 -19.19 -9.61 5.94
CA GLU A 547 -19.82 -10.93 6.04
C GLU A 547 -19.70 -11.71 4.73
N ALA A 548 -19.68 -13.04 4.84
CA ALA A 548 -19.81 -13.91 3.67
C ALA A 548 -21.23 -13.81 3.06
N ALA A 549 -21.32 -14.01 1.75
CA ALA A 549 -22.61 -14.07 1.06
C ALA A 549 -23.49 -15.20 1.64
N LYS A 550 -24.71 -14.89 2.06
CA LYS A 550 -25.70 -15.83 2.60
C LYS A 550 -27.08 -15.51 2.05
N ASP A 551 -27.88 -16.53 1.80
CA ASP A 551 -29.32 -16.44 1.48
C ASP A 551 -29.67 -15.44 0.36
N GLY A 552 -28.84 -15.39 -0.70
CA GLY A 552 -29.06 -14.50 -1.84
C GLY A 552 -28.63 -13.04 -1.60
N LYS A 553 -28.15 -12.70 -0.39
CA LYS A 553 -27.51 -11.41 -0.12
C LYS A 553 -26.03 -11.45 -0.54
N GLN A 554 -25.59 -10.37 -1.17
CA GLN A 554 -24.20 -10.19 -1.52
C GLN A 554 -23.38 -10.02 -0.23
N GLY A 555 -22.22 -10.70 -0.12
CA GLY A 555 -21.34 -10.51 1.01
C GLY A 555 -20.62 -9.15 0.95
N SER A 556 -20.12 -8.68 2.09
CA SER A 556 -19.41 -7.41 2.23
C SER A 556 -18.03 -7.59 2.84
N GLY A 557 -17.17 -6.59 2.66
CA GLY A 557 -15.88 -6.47 3.33
C GLY A 557 -14.87 -7.59 3.01
N GLN A 558 -13.90 -7.75 3.89
CA GLN A 558 -12.78 -8.69 3.71
C GLN A 558 -13.19 -10.15 3.78
N ILE A 559 -14.18 -10.50 4.59
CA ILE A 559 -14.68 -11.89 4.65
C ILE A 559 -15.27 -12.30 3.30
N ALA A 560 -16.06 -11.44 2.65
CA ALA A 560 -16.60 -11.74 1.32
C ALA A 560 -15.50 -11.87 0.26
N PHE A 561 -14.52 -10.97 0.30
CA PHE A 561 -13.37 -11.03 -0.60
C PHE A 561 -12.61 -12.34 -0.46
N HIS A 562 -12.18 -12.70 0.76
CA HIS A 562 -11.41 -13.92 1.00
C HIS A 562 -12.21 -15.20 0.75
N THR A 563 -13.51 -15.21 1.08
CA THR A 563 -14.40 -16.34 0.75
C THR A 563 -14.50 -16.55 -0.76
N SER A 564 -14.69 -15.47 -1.51
CA SER A 564 -14.72 -15.49 -2.97
C SER A 564 -13.38 -15.93 -3.57
N ASN A 565 -12.27 -15.39 -3.05
CA ASN A 565 -10.93 -15.71 -3.51
C ASN A 565 -10.57 -17.17 -3.23
N HIS A 566 -10.88 -17.68 -2.02
CA HIS A 566 -10.74 -19.10 -1.69
C HIS A 566 -11.47 -19.99 -2.70
N ARG A 567 -12.75 -19.75 -2.90
CA ARG A 567 -13.59 -20.55 -3.84
C ARG A 567 -13.03 -20.51 -5.26
N ARG A 568 -12.70 -19.34 -5.77
CA ARG A 568 -12.18 -19.16 -7.15
C ARG A 568 -10.83 -19.85 -7.32
N SER A 569 -9.90 -19.63 -6.40
CA SER A 569 -8.55 -20.20 -6.46
C SER A 569 -8.59 -21.72 -6.32
N TYR A 570 -9.42 -22.24 -5.42
CA TYR A 570 -9.60 -23.68 -5.26
C TYR A 570 -10.15 -24.35 -6.53
N HIS A 571 -11.21 -23.79 -7.12
CA HIS A 571 -11.79 -24.34 -8.36
C HIS A 571 -10.80 -24.26 -9.52
N LEU A 572 -10.03 -23.17 -9.63
CA LEU A 572 -9.03 -23.02 -10.68
C LEU A 572 -7.91 -24.05 -10.53
N ASP A 573 -7.37 -24.23 -9.34
CA ASP A 573 -6.36 -25.25 -9.03
C ASP A 573 -6.87 -26.65 -9.36
N HIS A 574 -8.07 -26.99 -8.87
CA HIS A 574 -8.68 -28.31 -9.07
C HIS A 574 -8.90 -28.60 -10.56
N ASN A 575 -9.50 -27.69 -11.28
CA ASN A 575 -9.84 -27.90 -12.69
C ASN A 575 -8.59 -27.98 -13.58
N LEU A 576 -7.58 -27.14 -13.36
CA LEU A 576 -6.31 -27.23 -14.05
C LEU A 576 -5.63 -28.60 -13.80
N HIS A 577 -5.67 -29.09 -12.55
CA HIS A 577 -5.16 -30.42 -12.20
C HIS A 577 -5.93 -31.54 -12.91
N VAL A 578 -7.25 -31.48 -12.93
CA VAL A 578 -8.09 -32.47 -13.64
C VAL A 578 -7.77 -32.48 -15.14
N TRP A 579 -7.65 -31.32 -15.79
CA TRP A 579 -7.30 -31.26 -17.19
C TRP A 579 -5.89 -31.73 -17.48
N ALA A 580 -4.90 -31.43 -16.65
CA ALA A 580 -3.55 -31.95 -16.78
C ALA A 580 -3.53 -33.50 -16.69
N ASN A 581 -4.25 -34.06 -15.73
CA ASN A 581 -4.36 -35.51 -15.60
C ASN A 581 -5.12 -36.17 -16.77
N ARG A 582 -6.19 -35.55 -17.26
CA ARG A 582 -6.93 -36.06 -18.43
C ARG A 582 -6.06 -36.12 -19.69
N THR A 583 -5.27 -35.09 -19.96
CA THR A 583 -4.35 -35.08 -21.10
C THR A 583 -3.28 -36.15 -20.95
N LEU A 584 -2.74 -36.36 -19.77
CA LEU A 584 -1.78 -37.44 -19.50
C LEU A 584 -2.41 -38.84 -19.66
N THR A 585 -3.61 -39.06 -19.12
CA THR A 585 -4.35 -40.31 -19.27
C THR A 585 -4.64 -40.62 -20.75
N LEU A 586 -5.08 -39.63 -21.53
CA LEU A 586 -5.30 -39.75 -22.94
C LEU A 586 -4.00 -40.11 -23.72
N THR A 587 -2.87 -39.55 -23.28
CA THR A 587 -1.55 -39.91 -23.85
C THR A 587 -1.23 -41.38 -23.60
N ILE A 588 -1.43 -41.86 -22.38
CA ILE A 588 -1.18 -43.26 -22.01
C ILE A 588 -2.10 -44.18 -22.83
N VAL A 589 -3.39 -43.86 -22.92
CA VAL A 589 -4.36 -44.66 -23.72
C VAL A 589 -3.98 -44.71 -25.19
N ALA A 590 -3.60 -43.56 -25.77
CA ALA A 590 -3.14 -43.50 -27.17
C ALA A 590 -1.85 -44.33 -27.39
N GLY A 591 -0.92 -44.28 -26.45
CA GLY A 591 0.31 -45.06 -26.48
C GLY A 591 0.04 -46.56 -26.37
N VAL A 592 -0.79 -46.99 -25.41
CA VAL A 592 -1.19 -48.40 -25.27
C VAL A 592 -1.92 -48.91 -26.53
N ALA A 593 -2.83 -48.13 -27.09
CA ALA A 593 -3.51 -48.46 -28.33
C ALA A 593 -2.53 -48.64 -29.50
N PHE A 594 -1.53 -47.74 -29.59
CA PHE A 594 -0.48 -47.87 -30.60
C PHE A 594 0.34 -49.14 -30.44
N VAL A 595 0.80 -49.47 -29.22
CA VAL A 595 1.54 -50.67 -28.94
C VAL A 595 0.70 -51.92 -29.24
N ALA A 596 -0.57 -51.96 -28.84
CA ALA A 596 -1.48 -53.04 -29.14
C ALA A 596 -1.65 -53.26 -30.66
N LEU A 597 -1.88 -52.16 -31.43
CA LEU A 597 -1.95 -52.24 -32.90
C LEU A 597 -0.63 -52.70 -33.52
N TYR A 598 0.50 -52.27 -32.97
CA TYR A 598 1.82 -52.69 -33.45
C TYR A 598 2.07 -54.17 -33.22
N LEU A 599 1.70 -54.71 -32.06
CA LEU A 599 1.78 -56.15 -31.77
C LEU A 599 0.88 -56.96 -32.65
N LEU A 600 -0.37 -56.52 -32.89
CA LEU A 600 -1.29 -57.18 -33.81
C LEU A 600 -0.73 -57.18 -35.25
N TYR A 601 -0.07 -56.11 -35.67
CA TYR A 601 0.62 -56.04 -36.93
C TYR A 601 1.78 -57.05 -37.05
N THR A 602 2.58 -57.16 -35.96
CA THR A 602 3.78 -58.04 -35.95
C THR A 602 3.42 -59.54 -36.01
N PHE A 603 2.30 -59.91 -35.37
CA PHE A 603 1.84 -61.28 -35.28
C PHE A 603 0.80 -61.68 -36.35
N ASN A 604 0.30 -60.71 -37.16
CA ASN A 604 -0.75 -60.97 -38.15
C ASN A 604 -0.43 -60.30 -39.48
N ASP A 605 -0.02 -61.07 -40.48
CA ASP A 605 0.52 -60.60 -41.78
C ASP A 605 -0.58 -60.12 -42.78
N SER A 606 -1.74 -59.67 -42.27
CA SER A 606 -2.85 -59.18 -43.09
C SER A 606 -2.61 -57.78 -43.64
N LYS A 607 -2.99 -57.54 -44.92
CA LYS A 607 -2.92 -56.22 -45.55
C LYS A 607 -3.74 -55.14 -44.84
N LEU A 608 -4.77 -55.53 -44.12
CA LEU A 608 -5.63 -54.63 -43.33
C LEU A 608 -4.89 -54.00 -42.14
N TRP A 609 -4.14 -54.78 -41.39
CA TRP A 609 -3.34 -54.28 -40.26
C TRP A 609 -2.19 -53.39 -40.73
N LYS A 610 -1.55 -53.71 -41.87
CA LYS A 610 -0.51 -52.86 -42.49
C LYS A 610 -1.07 -51.49 -42.85
N LYS A 611 -2.28 -51.37 -43.38
CA LYS A 611 -2.95 -50.14 -43.73
C LYS A 611 -3.38 -49.33 -42.47
N MET A 612 -3.89 -50.03 -41.46
CA MET A 612 -4.29 -49.37 -40.23
C MET A 612 -3.10 -48.74 -39.49
N ILE A 613 -1.99 -49.44 -39.35
CA ILE A 613 -0.78 -48.92 -38.70
C ILE A 613 -0.16 -47.78 -39.48
N SER A 614 -0.07 -47.88 -40.79
CA SER A 614 0.48 -46.79 -41.59
C SER A 614 -0.32 -45.51 -41.47
N GLY A 615 -1.65 -45.58 -41.27
CA GLY A 615 -2.51 -44.45 -41.02
C GLY A 615 -2.46 -43.95 -39.56
N TYR A 616 -2.33 -44.88 -38.60
CA TYR A 616 -2.34 -44.50 -37.16
C TYR A 616 -0.97 -44.00 -36.66
N LYS A 617 0.13 -44.42 -37.25
CA LYS A 617 1.49 -44.03 -36.83
C LYS A 617 1.70 -42.51 -36.72
N PRO A 618 1.40 -41.70 -37.75
CA PRO A 618 1.55 -40.24 -37.62
C PRO A 618 0.58 -39.64 -36.59
N LEU A 619 -0.65 -40.17 -36.50
CA LEU A 619 -1.62 -39.73 -35.50
C LEU A 619 -1.14 -40.02 -34.09
N ALA A 620 -0.61 -41.23 -33.83
CA ALA A 620 -0.06 -41.60 -32.52
C ALA A 620 1.14 -40.71 -32.11
N THR A 621 2.02 -40.39 -33.10
CA THR A 621 3.16 -39.50 -32.87
C THR A 621 2.70 -38.09 -32.46
N VAL A 622 1.71 -37.56 -33.19
CA VAL A 622 1.18 -36.20 -32.91
C VAL A 622 0.40 -36.17 -31.60
N LEU A 623 -0.48 -37.13 -31.33
CA LEU A 623 -1.20 -37.21 -30.07
C LEU A 623 -0.25 -37.47 -28.88
N GLY A 624 0.77 -38.32 -29.07
CA GLY A 624 1.79 -38.60 -28.05
C GLY A 624 2.67 -37.39 -27.74
N GLY A 625 2.75 -36.39 -28.62
CA GLY A 625 3.46 -35.14 -28.36
C GLY A 625 2.56 -33.99 -27.88
N ILE A 626 1.42 -33.76 -28.54
CA ILE A 626 0.53 -32.63 -28.22
C ILE A 626 -0.13 -32.80 -26.85
N LEU A 627 -0.66 -33.98 -26.54
CA LEU A 627 -1.37 -34.18 -25.26
C LEU A 627 -0.49 -33.97 -24.03
N PRO A 628 0.73 -34.53 -23.95
CA PRO A 628 1.63 -34.24 -22.81
C PRO A 628 2.02 -32.76 -22.74
N THR A 629 2.21 -32.10 -23.92
CA THR A 629 2.53 -30.67 -23.97
C THR A 629 1.42 -29.85 -23.30
N TYR A 630 0.15 -30.07 -23.61
CA TYR A 630 -0.94 -29.36 -22.93
C TYR A 630 -1.06 -29.76 -21.46
N GLY A 631 -0.74 -31.01 -21.08
CA GLY A 631 -0.59 -31.39 -19.70
C GLY A 631 0.46 -30.56 -18.95
N ALA A 632 1.62 -30.34 -19.57
CA ALA A 632 2.68 -29.50 -19.05
C ALA A 632 2.26 -28.01 -18.98
N VAL A 633 1.54 -27.50 -19.99
CA VAL A 633 0.97 -26.14 -19.99
C VAL A 633 0.04 -25.93 -18.79
N PHE A 634 -0.91 -26.84 -18.55
CA PHE A 634 -1.83 -26.72 -17.41
C PHE A 634 -1.10 -26.83 -16.07
N PHE A 635 -0.14 -27.73 -15.97
CA PHE A 635 0.69 -27.87 -14.79
C PHE A 635 1.55 -26.62 -14.55
N GLY A 636 2.17 -26.05 -15.59
CA GLY A 636 2.97 -24.83 -15.50
C GLY A 636 2.14 -23.62 -15.06
N ILE A 637 0.95 -23.41 -15.65
CA ILE A 637 0.03 -22.33 -15.24
C ILE A 637 -0.37 -22.50 -13.76
N ARG A 638 -0.64 -23.75 -13.32
CA ARG A 638 -0.98 -24.06 -11.93
C ARG A 638 0.20 -23.80 -10.99
N ALA A 639 1.40 -24.18 -11.37
CA ALA A 639 2.62 -24.03 -10.56
C ALA A 639 3.01 -22.57 -10.37
N VAL A 640 2.97 -21.75 -11.45
CA VAL A 640 3.28 -20.31 -11.35
C VAL A 640 2.17 -19.55 -10.65
N GLY A 641 0.92 -19.91 -10.89
CA GLY A 641 -0.23 -19.22 -10.29
C GLY A 641 -0.43 -19.47 -8.79
N ASP A 642 0.13 -20.56 -8.24
CA ASP A 642 0.03 -21.01 -6.83
C ASP A 642 -1.37 -20.88 -6.21
N PHE A 643 -2.37 -21.24 -6.99
CA PHE A 643 -3.78 -21.06 -6.64
C PHE A 643 -4.15 -21.79 -5.36
N ARG A 644 -3.49 -22.93 -5.08
CA ARG A 644 -3.75 -23.71 -3.88
C ARG A 644 -3.28 -22.99 -2.61
N ALA A 645 -2.08 -22.42 -2.62
CA ALA A 645 -1.57 -21.65 -1.48
C ALA A 645 -2.43 -20.41 -1.22
N SER A 646 -2.82 -19.69 -2.29
CA SER A 646 -3.74 -18.54 -2.20
C SER A 646 -5.10 -18.92 -1.64
N ALA A 647 -5.67 -20.09 -2.02
CA ALA A 647 -6.92 -20.58 -1.47
C ALA A 647 -6.81 -20.86 0.04
N HIS A 648 -5.76 -21.58 0.49
CA HIS A 648 -5.56 -21.88 1.90
C HIS A 648 -5.26 -20.63 2.75
N GLN A 649 -4.53 -19.66 2.20
CA GLN A 649 -4.30 -18.38 2.87
C GLN A 649 -5.63 -17.65 3.09
N SER A 650 -6.46 -17.52 2.04
CA SER A 650 -7.76 -16.87 2.14
C SER A 650 -8.68 -17.56 3.15
N GLU A 651 -8.69 -18.88 3.21
CA GLU A 651 -9.45 -19.65 4.20
C GLU A 651 -8.98 -19.37 5.65
N ARG A 652 -7.66 -19.29 5.86
CA ARG A 652 -7.12 -18.92 7.18
C ARG A 652 -7.50 -17.51 7.57
N MET A 653 -7.45 -16.58 6.61
CA MET A 653 -7.79 -15.18 6.85
C MET A 653 -9.28 -15.02 7.24
N VAL A 654 -10.20 -15.72 6.57
CA VAL A 654 -11.62 -15.72 6.96
C VAL A 654 -11.78 -16.09 8.44
N ARG A 655 -11.14 -17.19 8.89
CA ARG A 655 -11.22 -17.62 10.29
C ARG A 655 -10.64 -16.59 11.28
N GLN A 656 -9.59 -15.86 10.90
CA GLN A 656 -9.01 -14.80 11.74
C GLN A 656 -9.94 -13.59 11.81
N LEU A 657 -10.50 -13.18 10.68
CA LEU A 657 -11.45 -12.07 10.60
C LEU A 657 -12.74 -12.36 11.37
N GLU A 658 -13.27 -13.58 11.32
CA GLU A 658 -14.43 -13.98 12.11
C GLU A 658 -14.17 -13.86 13.62
N ARG A 659 -12.98 -14.22 14.09
CA ARG A 659 -12.60 -14.02 15.51
C ARG A 659 -12.50 -12.56 15.88
N LEU A 660 -11.88 -11.73 15.02
CA LEU A 660 -11.80 -10.29 15.24
C LEU A 660 -13.20 -9.64 15.24
N LYS A 661 -14.09 -10.09 14.37
CA LYS A 661 -15.48 -9.64 14.34
C LYS A 661 -16.18 -9.89 15.68
N LEU A 662 -16.05 -11.09 16.24
CA LEU A 662 -16.60 -11.40 17.57
C LEU A 662 -16.04 -10.51 18.68
N MET A 663 -14.73 -10.17 18.62
CA MET A 663 -14.13 -9.24 19.59
C MET A 663 -14.71 -7.84 19.45
N ILE A 664 -14.89 -7.35 18.22
CA ILE A 664 -15.51 -6.04 17.95
C ILE A 664 -16.96 -6.03 18.40
N GLU A 665 -17.74 -7.07 18.09
CA GLU A 665 -19.14 -7.18 18.51
C GLU A 665 -19.28 -7.20 20.03
N GLY A 666 -18.36 -7.82 20.74
CA GLY A 666 -18.28 -7.76 22.20
C GLY A 666 -18.00 -6.35 22.74
N GLU A 667 -17.07 -5.63 22.10
CA GLU A 667 -16.72 -4.26 22.51
C GLU A 667 -17.81 -3.23 22.18
N ILE A 668 -18.66 -3.46 21.16
CA ILE A 668 -19.79 -2.61 20.81
C ILE A 668 -20.79 -2.47 21.98
N GLN A 669 -20.91 -3.48 22.86
CA GLN A 669 -21.85 -3.46 23.99
C GLN A 669 -21.42 -2.44 25.05
N ASP A 670 -20.12 -2.38 25.36
CA ASP A 670 -19.54 -1.46 26.35
C ASP A 670 -18.19 -0.93 25.83
N PRO A 671 -18.21 0.06 24.92
CA PRO A 671 -17.01 0.50 24.22
C PRO A 671 -16.08 1.33 25.12
N HIS A 672 -14.79 0.99 25.05
CA HIS A 672 -13.71 1.69 25.72
C HIS A 672 -12.66 2.14 24.71
N LEU A 673 -12.28 3.40 24.71
CA LEU A 673 -11.35 3.97 23.73
C LEU A 673 -10.04 3.16 23.62
N HIS A 674 -9.40 2.83 24.74
CA HIS A 674 -8.13 2.10 24.74
C HIS A 674 -8.26 0.68 24.14
N ARG A 675 -9.36 -0.04 24.44
CA ARG A 675 -9.62 -1.36 23.87
C ARG A 675 -9.94 -1.27 22.37
N THR A 676 -10.71 -0.26 21.98
CA THR A 676 -11.00 0.01 20.57
C THR A 676 -9.73 0.30 19.79
N GLN A 677 -8.81 1.12 20.34
CA GLN A 677 -7.49 1.37 19.73
C GLN A 677 -6.66 0.09 19.62
N ASP A 678 -6.64 -0.76 20.66
CA ASP A 678 -5.90 -2.02 20.66
C ASP A 678 -6.51 -3.04 19.64
N ILE A 679 -7.84 -3.10 19.54
CA ILE A 679 -8.53 -3.93 18.52
C ILE A 679 -8.19 -3.47 17.10
N PHE A 680 -8.19 -2.16 16.84
CA PHE A 680 -7.84 -1.64 15.52
C PHE A 680 -6.36 -1.85 15.18
N ALA A 681 -5.47 -1.74 16.17
CA ALA A 681 -4.07 -2.11 16.01
C ALA A 681 -3.92 -3.60 15.65
N LEU A 682 -4.66 -4.48 16.33
CA LEU A 682 -4.67 -5.91 16.05
C LEU A 682 -5.25 -6.22 14.66
N LEU A 683 -6.33 -5.56 14.26
CA LEU A 683 -6.93 -5.70 12.92
C LEU A 683 -5.95 -5.27 11.84
N SER A 684 -5.35 -4.09 11.97
CA SER A 684 -4.35 -3.58 11.02
C SER A 684 -3.13 -4.51 10.93
N LYS A 685 -2.65 -5.01 12.06
CA LYS A 685 -1.56 -5.99 12.09
C LYS A 685 -1.93 -7.31 11.40
N THR A 686 -3.14 -7.82 11.65
CA THR A 686 -3.61 -9.08 11.04
C THR A 686 -3.68 -8.97 9.53
N LEU A 687 -4.18 -7.84 9.01
CA LEU A 687 -4.24 -7.56 7.57
C LEU A 687 -2.83 -7.38 6.97
N ALA A 688 -1.94 -6.70 7.68
CA ALA A 688 -0.54 -6.55 7.24
C ALA A 688 0.23 -7.88 7.24
N ASP A 689 0.02 -8.73 8.22
CA ASP A 689 0.64 -10.07 8.28
C ASP A 689 0.12 -10.98 7.15
N ASP A 690 -1.17 -10.89 6.80
CA ASP A 690 -1.73 -11.59 5.63
C ASP A 690 -1.05 -11.13 4.33
N GLN A 691 -0.87 -9.83 4.16
CA GLN A 691 -0.17 -9.26 3.02
C GLN A 691 1.30 -9.72 2.94
N ARG A 692 2.00 -9.85 4.06
CA ARG A 692 3.38 -10.38 4.09
C ARG A 692 3.45 -11.82 3.65
N VAL A 693 2.56 -12.68 4.20
CA VAL A 693 2.49 -14.09 3.79
C VAL A 693 2.19 -14.18 2.29
N TRP A 694 1.27 -13.36 1.80
CA TRP A 694 0.97 -13.26 0.38
C TRP A 694 2.20 -12.82 -0.44
N ALA A 695 2.92 -11.80 0.01
CA ALA A 695 4.14 -11.34 -0.63
C ALA A 695 5.21 -12.43 -0.70
N MET A 696 5.41 -13.20 0.38
CA MET A 696 6.35 -14.34 0.40
C MET A 696 5.97 -15.43 -0.62
N ILE A 697 4.68 -15.71 -0.82
CA ILE A 697 4.21 -16.69 -1.79
C ILE A 697 4.59 -16.29 -3.22
N TYR A 698 4.53 -15.00 -3.52
CA TYR A 698 4.71 -14.49 -4.87
C TYR A 698 6.10 -13.86 -5.14
N ALA A 699 6.88 -13.48 -4.13
CA ALA A 699 8.14 -12.74 -4.28
C ALA A 699 9.19 -13.47 -5.15
N GLU A 700 9.29 -14.78 -5.04
CA GLU A 700 10.29 -15.60 -5.75
C GLU A 700 9.83 -16.06 -7.15
N ARG A 701 8.65 -15.60 -7.61
CA ARG A 701 8.02 -16.13 -8.83
C ARG A 701 8.12 -15.16 -9.99
N GLU A 702 9.32 -15.04 -10.53
CA GLU A 702 9.49 -14.39 -11.83
C GLU A 702 8.86 -15.22 -12.96
N VAL A 703 8.43 -14.56 -14.05
CA VAL A 703 7.95 -15.25 -15.24
C VAL A 703 9.10 -16.06 -15.82
N THR A 704 9.07 -17.37 -15.64
CA THR A 704 10.02 -18.27 -16.26
C THR A 704 9.69 -18.43 -17.74
N GLN A 705 10.72 -18.51 -18.60
CA GLN A 705 10.54 -18.98 -19.98
C GLN A 705 10.03 -20.40 -19.89
N GLY A 706 8.79 -20.64 -20.31
CA GLY A 706 8.14 -21.95 -20.25
C GLY A 706 8.68 -22.97 -21.28
N PHE A 707 10.02 -23.12 -21.35
CA PHE A 707 10.71 -24.09 -22.19
C PHE A 707 11.35 -25.17 -21.31
#